data_73c5cdc5e4ed20bfeb79a332e68d5537
#
_entry.id   73c5cdc5e4ed20bfeb79a332e68d5537
#
_cell.length_a   1.000
_cell.length_b   1.000
_cell.length_c   1.000
_cell.angle_alpha   90.00
_cell.angle_beta   90.00
_cell.angle_gamma   90.00
#
_symmetry.space_group_name_H-M   'P 1'
#
loop_
_entity.id
_entity.type
_entity.pdbx_description
1 polymer ?
#
loop_
_entity_poly.entity_id
_entity_poly.type
_entity_poly.pdbx_seq_one_letter_code
_entity_poly.pdbx_strand_id
1 'polypeptide(L)'
;MAAVCYTPIDIPASGRQPFTEYSRWRLRSSEDGRHTWHYLKTDAECEAWPQTEIDRYWLGLPVGLPDLPKPKDALDAARNGFEFYKHLQDADGHWAGEYGGPMFLLPGLVIGSYVTGMTFTQEERLEIIRYLMNLAHPEDGGWGLHIEGQSTCFGTALNYVVLRILGVSPEHPTLVKARATLHKLGGATCIPSWGKFWLSVLNVYDWDGNNAVPPELWVFPDITPFHPHRWWIHCRTVYIPMSYLYALRWKMEENDLILALRDELYTQNYYSIDWPAQRNNICPVDLYAPHTALFDFLYSVLNVYEPCALPPLRKLAMEKCYRLVVQEDENTGYQTLGPVSKMLNLIIRAVVDGPESDAYRRHAETRADFLWVGHEGMRMCGTNGSQLWDIAFITQALVETGLGDETENRDNLVRALRWLDQCQIQQNPKYYESSYRHATKGAWPFSTRTQGYTVSDCTGEGMKSVLYIQEHVESTPKLVSERRLCDSVDLLLGMQNPDGGFASYECIRGPGWLELLNPAEVFGAIMIEHSYPECTTSVITALSIFRKSYPKYRPADIQKVITNAVDYLHKAQTFDGGWVGSWGICFTYAAQFACESLALVGEKYENSSYLRKACDFLLGHQRADGGWGESYKSCETSVWVEHEQTQVVQTCWATMALIYAHYPNPEPIERAVHLVMSRQNPDGSWSQEAMEGIFNKSVTIAYPNFKFSFTIWMLGRAHHYLNELKGHQNGHKNRLATMSPITSSPIA
;
A
#
# COMPACT_ATOMS: atom_id res chain seq x y z
N MET A 1 -12.12 10.66 -29.49
CA MET A 1 -10.68 10.29 -29.35
C MET A 1 -10.48 9.04 -30.16
N ALA A 2 -9.45 8.98 -31.03
CA ALA A 2 -9.15 7.78 -31.79
C ALA A 2 -8.62 6.70 -30.84
N ALA A 3 -9.19 5.50 -30.92
CA ALA A 3 -8.71 4.36 -30.15
C ALA A 3 -7.27 3.99 -30.55
N VAL A 4 -6.45 3.62 -29.59
CA VAL A 4 -5.11 3.10 -29.84
C VAL A 4 -5.24 1.70 -30.42
N CYS A 5 -4.95 1.51 -31.71
CA CYS A 5 -4.90 0.19 -32.30
C CYS A 5 -3.48 -0.38 -32.18
N TYR A 6 -3.25 -1.27 -31.22
CA TYR A 6 -2.02 -2.04 -31.20
C TYR A 6 -2.05 -3.13 -32.27
N THR A 7 -0.99 -3.19 -33.09
CA THR A 7 -0.83 -4.31 -34.01
C THR A 7 -0.71 -5.62 -33.23
N PRO A 8 -1.27 -6.73 -33.75
CA PRO A 8 -1.05 -8.04 -33.17
C PRO A 8 0.44 -8.30 -32.93
N ILE A 9 0.75 -8.92 -31.81
CA ILE A 9 2.12 -9.22 -31.43
C ILE A 9 2.28 -10.73 -31.29
N ASP A 10 3.34 -11.25 -31.89
CA ASP A 10 3.74 -12.62 -31.66
C ASP A 10 4.58 -12.67 -30.39
N ILE A 11 4.10 -13.39 -29.39
CA ILE A 11 4.73 -13.51 -28.08
C ILE A 11 5.01 -14.97 -27.76
N PRO A 12 6.09 -15.25 -27.00
CA PRO A 12 6.37 -16.60 -26.52
C PRO A 12 5.21 -17.19 -25.73
N ALA A 13 5.01 -18.49 -25.79
CA ALA A 13 3.99 -19.19 -25.01
C ALA A 13 4.22 -19.14 -23.48
N SER A 14 5.39 -18.72 -23.03
CA SER A 14 5.77 -18.61 -21.63
C SER A 14 6.48 -17.28 -21.35
N GLY A 15 6.10 -16.62 -20.27
CA GLY A 15 6.71 -15.38 -19.76
C GLY A 15 7.97 -15.58 -18.90
N ARG A 16 8.51 -16.80 -18.80
CA ARG A 16 9.66 -17.10 -17.92
C ARG A 16 10.92 -16.31 -18.23
N GLN A 17 11.15 -16.01 -19.51
CA GLN A 17 12.27 -15.17 -19.94
C GLN A 17 11.76 -13.74 -20.20
N PRO A 18 12.58 -12.71 -19.95
CA PRO A 18 12.26 -11.34 -20.34
C PRO A 18 11.90 -11.24 -21.83
N PHE A 19 10.88 -10.44 -22.15
CA PHE A 19 10.51 -10.16 -23.53
C PHE A 19 11.28 -8.97 -24.11
N THR A 20 11.98 -8.23 -23.24
CA THR A 20 12.87 -7.12 -23.59
C THR A 20 14.27 -7.37 -23.06
N GLU A 21 15.24 -6.60 -23.52
CA GLU A 21 16.62 -6.66 -23.04
C GLU A 21 16.73 -5.94 -21.68
N TYR A 22 16.80 -6.70 -20.58
CA TYR A 22 16.79 -6.14 -19.21
C TYR A 22 18.02 -5.28 -18.90
N SER A 23 19.13 -5.47 -19.57
CA SER A 23 20.31 -4.60 -19.49
C SER A 23 20.05 -3.16 -19.93
N ARG A 24 18.93 -2.89 -20.64
CA ARG A 24 18.55 -1.56 -21.15
C ARG A 24 17.57 -0.79 -20.26
N TRP A 25 16.99 -1.41 -19.25
CA TRP A 25 16.10 -0.70 -18.32
C TRP A 25 16.87 0.09 -17.26
N ARG A 26 16.37 1.27 -16.93
CA ARG A 26 16.91 2.16 -15.90
C ARG A 26 15.79 2.73 -15.04
N LEU A 27 16.01 2.72 -13.74
CA LEU A 27 15.19 3.46 -12.78
C LEU A 27 15.73 4.88 -12.67
N ARG A 28 14.87 5.86 -12.84
CA ARG A 28 15.17 7.26 -12.57
C ARG A 28 14.38 7.70 -11.33
N SER A 29 15.09 8.23 -10.35
CA SER A 29 14.49 9.00 -9.25
C SER A 29 14.61 10.49 -9.55
N SER A 30 13.55 11.25 -9.32
CA SER A 30 13.58 12.70 -9.36
C SER A 30 13.94 13.31 -8.00
N GLU A 31 14.12 14.63 -7.93
CA GLU A 31 14.43 15.34 -6.68
C GLU A 31 13.38 15.13 -5.56
N ASP A 32 12.16 14.78 -5.92
CA ASP A 32 11.07 14.49 -4.98
C ASP A 32 11.00 13.00 -4.57
N GLY A 33 11.92 12.15 -5.03
CA GLY A 33 11.88 10.69 -4.85
C GLY A 33 10.90 9.97 -5.76
N ARG A 34 10.43 10.61 -6.82
CA ARG A 34 9.52 10.06 -7.82
C ARG A 34 10.24 9.03 -8.67
N HIS A 35 9.68 7.84 -8.85
CA HIS A 35 10.26 6.73 -9.59
C HIS A 35 9.64 6.61 -10.99
N THR A 36 10.51 6.48 -12.02
CA THR A 36 10.09 6.16 -13.39
C THR A 36 11.09 5.22 -14.05
N TRP A 37 10.60 4.20 -14.75
CA TRP A 37 11.42 3.26 -15.49
C TRP A 37 11.56 3.69 -16.95
N HIS A 38 12.77 3.61 -17.49
CA HIS A 38 13.14 4.02 -18.85
C HIS A 38 13.87 2.90 -19.57
N TYR A 39 13.45 2.63 -20.80
CA TYR A 39 14.15 1.70 -21.68
C TYR A 39 15.03 2.46 -22.68
N LEU A 40 16.33 2.16 -22.68
CA LEU A 40 17.31 2.81 -23.55
C LEU A 40 17.37 2.06 -24.90
N LYS A 41 17.25 2.83 -25.99
CA LYS A 41 17.10 2.25 -27.34
C LYS A 41 18.44 1.93 -27.99
N THR A 42 19.52 2.63 -27.64
CA THR A 42 20.82 2.55 -28.29
C THR A 42 21.92 2.20 -27.30
N ASP A 43 23.01 1.62 -27.81
CA ASP A 43 24.17 1.31 -26.97
C ASP A 43 24.84 2.58 -26.45
N ALA A 44 24.84 3.68 -27.24
CA ALA A 44 25.34 4.97 -26.80
C ALA A 44 24.56 5.54 -25.59
N GLU A 45 23.24 5.36 -25.55
CA GLU A 45 22.44 5.72 -24.37
C GLU A 45 22.80 4.85 -23.16
N CYS A 46 23.03 3.55 -23.38
CA CYS A 46 23.44 2.63 -22.32
C CYS A 46 24.83 2.97 -21.74
N GLU A 47 25.78 3.37 -22.59
CA GLU A 47 27.10 3.85 -22.18
C GLU A 47 27.02 5.16 -21.40
N ALA A 48 26.15 6.09 -21.82
CA ALA A 48 25.93 7.37 -21.16
C ALA A 48 25.19 7.25 -19.83
N TRP A 49 24.39 6.21 -19.68
CA TRP A 49 23.63 5.91 -18.44
C TRP A 49 23.79 4.42 -18.10
N PRO A 50 24.87 4.04 -17.41
CA PRO A 50 25.10 2.65 -17.00
C PRO A 50 24.11 2.20 -15.94
N GLN A 51 23.84 0.88 -15.89
CA GLN A 51 23.02 0.32 -14.81
C GLN A 51 23.69 0.43 -13.45
N THR A 52 22.89 0.83 -12.45
CA THR A 52 23.28 0.82 -11.04
C THR A 52 22.96 -0.55 -10.40
N GLU A 53 23.43 -0.76 -9.17
CA GLU A 53 23.05 -1.90 -8.33
C GLU A 53 21.54 -1.92 -8.07
N ILE A 54 20.91 -0.75 -7.95
CA ILE A 54 19.47 -0.60 -7.77
C ILE A 54 18.70 -1.15 -8.97
N ASP A 55 19.07 -0.73 -10.19
CA ASP A 55 18.49 -1.24 -11.43
C ASP A 55 18.58 -2.77 -11.48
N ARG A 56 19.78 -3.30 -11.26
CA ARG A 56 20.06 -4.74 -11.37
C ARG A 56 19.28 -5.55 -10.35
N TYR A 57 19.24 -5.09 -9.12
CA TYR A 57 18.50 -5.75 -8.05
C TYR A 57 17.02 -5.89 -8.38
N TRP A 58 16.36 -4.77 -8.73
CA TRP A 58 14.93 -4.78 -9.00
C TRP A 58 14.55 -5.52 -10.29
N LEU A 59 15.45 -5.56 -11.26
CA LEU A 59 15.29 -6.36 -12.48
C LEU A 59 15.57 -7.85 -12.27
N GLY A 60 16.03 -8.28 -11.11
CA GLY A 60 16.43 -9.66 -10.83
C GLY A 60 17.71 -10.07 -11.55
N LEU A 61 18.57 -9.10 -11.90
CA LEU A 61 19.88 -9.34 -12.48
C LEU A 61 20.94 -9.50 -11.37
N PRO A 62 22.06 -10.19 -11.63
CA PRO A 62 23.15 -10.25 -10.68
C PRO A 62 23.65 -8.86 -10.30
N VAL A 63 23.59 -8.51 -9.02
CA VAL A 63 24.01 -7.18 -8.52
C VAL A 63 25.53 -7.00 -8.66
N GLY A 64 26.29 -8.07 -8.52
CA GLY A 64 27.74 -8.07 -8.66
C GLY A 64 28.49 -7.69 -7.39
N LEU A 65 27.80 -7.67 -6.25
CA LEU A 65 28.41 -7.47 -4.94
C LEU A 65 29.15 -8.74 -4.49
N PRO A 66 30.25 -8.63 -3.74
CA PRO A 66 31.01 -9.78 -3.25
C PRO A 66 30.26 -10.51 -2.12
N ASP A 67 30.56 -11.79 -1.95
CA ASP A 67 30.14 -12.53 -0.78
C ASP A 67 30.77 -11.93 0.48
N LEU A 68 29.97 -11.81 1.53
CA LEU A 68 30.36 -11.28 2.82
C LEU A 68 30.84 -12.40 3.76
N PRO A 69 31.67 -12.09 4.77
CA PRO A 69 32.05 -13.07 5.78
C PRO A 69 30.84 -13.66 6.48
N LYS A 70 30.85 -14.97 6.72
CA LYS A 70 29.78 -15.62 7.47
C LYS A 70 29.59 -14.95 8.84
N PRO A 71 28.38 -14.50 9.20
CA PRO A 71 28.14 -13.81 10.44
C PRO A 71 28.39 -14.73 11.66
N LYS A 72 29.02 -14.20 12.68
CA LYS A 72 29.34 -14.92 13.92
C LYS A 72 28.18 -14.86 14.92
N ASP A 73 27.43 -13.76 14.87
CA ASP A 73 26.29 -13.51 15.73
C ASP A 73 25.22 -12.65 15.01
N ALA A 74 24.16 -12.32 15.71
CA ALA A 74 23.03 -11.58 15.16
C ALA A 74 23.42 -10.16 14.72
N LEU A 75 24.34 -9.47 15.41
CA LEU A 75 24.77 -8.13 15.02
C LEU A 75 25.64 -8.16 13.75
N ASP A 76 26.50 -9.16 13.60
CA ASP A 76 27.26 -9.38 12.37
C ASP A 76 26.31 -9.64 11.19
N ALA A 77 25.23 -10.42 11.40
CA ALA A 77 24.22 -10.67 10.37
C ALA A 77 23.44 -9.40 10.02
N ALA A 78 23.09 -8.57 11.00
CA ALA A 78 22.47 -7.26 10.76
C ALA A 78 23.41 -6.34 9.96
N ARG A 79 24.70 -6.32 10.30
CA ARG A 79 25.73 -5.55 9.58
C ARG A 79 25.86 -6.02 8.13
N ASN A 80 25.95 -7.33 7.90
CA ASN A 80 25.97 -7.89 6.54
C ASN A 80 24.71 -7.51 5.75
N GLY A 81 23.55 -7.55 6.39
CA GLY A 81 22.29 -7.13 5.78
C GLY A 81 22.31 -5.68 5.35
N PHE A 82 22.84 -4.78 6.19
CA PHE A 82 22.94 -3.37 5.83
C PHE A 82 24.07 -3.12 4.83
N GLU A 83 25.15 -3.87 4.89
CA GLU A 83 26.22 -3.79 3.88
C GLU A 83 25.71 -4.03 2.47
N PHE A 84 24.81 -4.99 2.29
CA PHE A 84 24.09 -5.19 1.03
C PHE A 84 23.08 -4.05 0.76
N TYR A 85 22.23 -3.73 1.72
CA TYR A 85 21.08 -2.84 1.52
C TYR A 85 21.47 -1.37 1.27
N LYS A 86 22.61 -0.91 1.80
CA LYS A 86 23.10 0.45 1.55
C LYS A 86 23.42 0.71 0.08
N HIS A 87 23.76 -0.34 -0.70
CA HIS A 87 23.93 -0.23 -2.16
C HIS A 87 22.63 0.00 -2.93
N LEU A 88 21.48 -0.26 -2.28
CA LEU A 88 20.16 0.02 -2.84
C LEU A 88 19.62 1.41 -2.45
N GLN A 89 20.39 2.21 -1.70
CA GLN A 89 20.03 3.59 -1.40
C GLN A 89 20.25 4.48 -2.61
N ASP A 90 19.19 5.18 -3.03
CA ASP A 90 19.28 6.14 -4.12
C ASP A 90 20.16 7.35 -3.77
N ALA A 91 20.64 8.07 -4.79
CA ALA A 91 21.52 9.22 -4.62
C ALA A 91 20.87 10.36 -3.80
N ASP A 92 19.56 10.50 -3.84
CA ASP A 92 18.81 11.49 -3.05
C ASP A 92 18.60 11.07 -1.58
N GLY A 93 18.88 9.82 -1.24
CA GLY A 93 18.92 9.31 0.14
C GLY A 93 17.79 8.37 0.54
N HIS A 94 16.78 8.15 -0.30
CA HIS A 94 15.74 7.15 -0.01
C HIS A 94 16.09 5.77 -0.59
N TRP A 95 15.28 4.77 -0.28
CA TRP A 95 15.33 3.45 -0.89
C TRP A 95 14.13 3.29 -1.81
N ALA A 96 14.39 2.94 -3.06
CA ALA A 96 13.36 2.61 -4.01
C ALA A 96 12.77 1.23 -3.70
N GLY A 97 11.49 1.04 -4.02
CA GLY A 97 10.81 -0.24 -3.84
C GLY A 97 9.56 -0.37 -4.70
N GLU A 98 9.28 -1.59 -5.11
CA GLU A 98 7.98 -1.89 -5.70
C GLU A 98 6.89 -1.88 -4.62
N TYR A 99 5.67 -1.61 -5.04
CA TYR A 99 4.47 -1.64 -4.21
C TYR A 99 3.33 -2.27 -4.99
N GLY A 100 3.55 -3.53 -5.40
CA GLY A 100 2.65 -4.31 -6.26
C GLY A 100 1.83 -5.34 -5.49
N GLY A 101 1.17 -6.22 -6.21
CA GLY A 101 0.37 -7.33 -5.67
C GLY A 101 -1.07 -7.37 -6.13
N PRO A 102 -1.85 -6.27 -6.07
CA PRO A 102 -3.21 -6.24 -6.58
C PRO A 102 -3.27 -6.45 -8.09
N MET A 103 -4.18 -7.35 -8.53
CA MET A 103 -4.31 -7.71 -9.95
C MET A 103 -5.41 -6.92 -10.69
N PHE A 104 -6.11 -6.02 -10.01
CA PHE A 104 -7.19 -5.20 -10.59
C PHE A 104 -6.77 -3.75 -10.88
N LEU A 105 -5.57 -3.31 -10.45
CA LEU A 105 -5.10 -1.94 -10.66
C LEU A 105 -4.59 -1.73 -12.08
N LEU A 106 -3.75 -2.63 -12.55
CA LEU A 106 -3.19 -2.60 -13.91
C LEU A 106 -4.27 -2.58 -15.01
N PRO A 107 -5.38 -3.36 -14.91
CA PRO A 107 -6.48 -3.23 -15.83
C PRO A 107 -7.06 -1.82 -15.95
N GLY A 108 -7.27 -1.13 -14.84
CA GLY A 108 -7.74 0.25 -14.85
C GLY A 108 -6.78 1.18 -15.59
N LEU A 109 -5.47 1.01 -15.39
CA LEU A 109 -4.44 1.80 -16.08
C LEU A 109 -4.44 1.53 -17.60
N VAL A 110 -4.52 0.28 -18.02
CA VAL A 110 -4.49 -0.08 -19.44
C VAL A 110 -5.78 0.34 -20.14
N ILE A 111 -6.95 0.06 -19.55
CA ILE A 111 -8.25 0.47 -20.10
C ILE A 111 -8.32 2.01 -20.17
N GLY A 112 -7.99 2.72 -19.08
CA GLY A 112 -7.99 4.17 -19.05
C GLY A 112 -7.06 4.80 -20.08
N SER A 113 -5.86 4.24 -20.26
CA SER A 113 -4.93 4.66 -21.32
C SER A 113 -5.51 4.42 -22.72
N TYR A 114 -6.07 3.24 -22.94
CA TYR A 114 -6.65 2.85 -24.23
C TYR A 114 -7.82 3.79 -24.65
N VAL A 115 -8.78 4.02 -23.76
CA VAL A 115 -9.96 4.83 -24.07
C VAL A 115 -9.65 6.34 -24.20
N THR A 116 -8.52 6.79 -23.65
CA THR A 116 -8.07 8.19 -23.75
C THR A 116 -7.03 8.42 -24.85
N GLY A 117 -6.63 7.37 -25.56
CA GLY A 117 -5.65 7.47 -26.66
C GLY A 117 -4.19 7.53 -26.21
N MET A 118 -3.89 7.24 -24.92
CA MET A 118 -2.50 7.12 -24.45
C MET A 118 -1.88 5.79 -24.84
N THR A 119 -0.67 5.83 -25.36
CA THR A 119 0.06 4.64 -25.77
C THR A 119 1.07 4.18 -24.71
N PHE A 120 1.37 2.89 -24.73
CA PHE A 120 2.54 2.30 -24.09
C PHE A 120 3.64 2.16 -25.14
N THR A 121 4.90 2.27 -24.73
CA THR A 121 6.02 1.89 -25.59
C THR A 121 5.95 0.39 -25.89
N GLN A 122 6.66 -0.06 -26.90
CA GLN A 122 6.68 -1.48 -27.23
C GLN A 122 7.23 -2.31 -26.07
N GLU A 123 8.23 -1.78 -25.38
CA GLU A 123 8.89 -2.45 -24.27
C GLU A 123 8.00 -2.52 -23.02
N GLU A 124 7.35 -1.43 -22.66
CA GLU A 124 6.34 -1.43 -21.59
C GLU A 124 5.23 -2.44 -21.88
N ARG A 125 4.71 -2.42 -23.10
CA ARG A 125 3.67 -3.34 -23.55
C ARG A 125 4.09 -4.81 -23.43
N LEU A 126 5.31 -5.16 -23.89
CA LEU A 126 5.86 -6.49 -23.81
C LEU A 126 6.01 -6.98 -22.37
N GLU A 127 6.53 -6.13 -21.48
CA GLU A 127 6.75 -6.52 -20.09
C GLU A 127 5.45 -6.52 -19.26
N ILE A 128 4.44 -5.73 -19.61
CA ILE A 128 3.08 -5.85 -19.03
C ILE A 128 2.46 -7.21 -19.42
N ILE A 129 2.56 -7.58 -20.70
CA ILE A 129 2.07 -8.89 -21.19
C ILE A 129 2.78 -10.02 -20.43
N ARG A 130 4.11 -9.95 -20.32
CA ARG A 130 4.91 -10.96 -19.61
C ARG A 130 4.50 -11.09 -18.14
N TYR A 131 4.32 -9.98 -17.43
CA TYR A 131 3.87 -9.97 -16.04
C TYR A 131 2.54 -10.72 -15.87
N LEU A 132 1.55 -10.40 -16.69
CA LEU A 132 0.25 -11.08 -16.63
C LEU A 132 0.34 -12.57 -16.96
N MET A 133 1.19 -12.95 -17.92
CA MET A 133 1.40 -14.36 -18.26
C MET A 133 2.06 -15.14 -17.12
N ASN A 134 3.02 -14.53 -16.42
CA ASN A 134 3.71 -15.16 -15.30
C ASN A 134 2.80 -15.35 -14.09
N LEU A 135 1.82 -14.47 -13.90
CA LEU A 135 0.90 -14.49 -12.78
C LEU A 135 -0.47 -15.13 -13.10
N ALA A 136 -0.67 -15.63 -14.31
CA ALA A 136 -1.82 -16.47 -14.62
C ALA A 136 -1.78 -17.74 -13.75
N HIS A 137 -2.88 -18.02 -13.07
CA HIS A 137 -2.95 -19.16 -12.16
C HIS A 137 -2.62 -20.47 -12.90
N PRO A 138 -1.67 -21.28 -12.41
CA PRO A 138 -1.13 -22.41 -13.17
C PRO A 138 -2.17 -23.50 -13.50
N GLU A 139 -3.17 -23.69 -12.62
CA GLU A 139 -4.19 -24.72 -12.79
C GLU A 139 -5.26 -24.33 -13.79
N ASP A 140 -5.80 -23.10 -13.68
CA ASP A 140 -6.96 -22.65 -14.46
C ASP A 140 -6.70 -21.50 -15.42
N GLY A 141 -5.53 -20.84 -15.35
CA GLY A 141 -5.10 -19.75 -16.22
C GLY A 141 -5.79 -18.42 -15.99
N GLY A 142 -6.62 -18.28 -14.93
CA GLY A 142 -7.25 -17.02 -14.53
C GLY A 142 -6.36 -16.18 -13.63
N TRP A 143 -6.92 -15.09 -13.12
CA TRP A 143 -6.27 -14.19 -12.15
C TRP A 143 -7.21 -13.91 -10.98
N GLY A 144 -6.63 -13.80 -9.79
CA GLY A 144 -7.34 -13.41 -8.57
C GLY A 144 -7.48 -11.90 -8.40
N LEU A 145 -7.96 -11.49 -7.24
CA LEU A 145 -7.96 -10.09 -6.81
C LEU A 145 -6.53 -9.57 -6.55
N HIS A 146 -5.66 -10.47 -6.13
CA HIS A 146 -4.23 -10.26 -5.91
C HIS A 146 -3.42 -11.52 -6.28
N ILE A 147 -2.09 -11.41 -6.30
CA ILE A 147 -1.21 -12.46 -6.85
C ILE A 147 -1.24 -13.79 -6.08
N GLU A 148 -1.57 -13.79 -4.78
CA GLU A 148 -1.72 -15.01 -3.95
C GLU A 148 -3.17 -15.53 -3.90
N GLY A 149 -4.13 -14.79 -4.50
CA GLY A 149 -5.54 -15.14 -4.48
C GLY A 149 -5.92 -16.15 -5.57
N GLN A 150 -6.98 -16.92 -5.31
CA GLN A 150 -7.58 -17.79 -6.33
C GLN A 150 -8.15 -16.98 -7.49
N SER A 151 -8.32 -17.62 -8.66
CA SER A 151 -8.93 -16.97 -9.83
C SER A 151 -10.37 -16.52 -9.53
N THR A 152 -10.66 -15.27 -9.89
CA THR A 152 -11.97 -14.63 -9.71
C THR A 152 -12.52 -14.19 -11.07
N CYS A 153 -13.82 -13.92 -11.14
CA CYS A 153 -14.42 -13.34 -12.34
C CYS A 153 -13.85 -11.93 -12.61
N PHE A 154 -13.69 -11.13 -11.55
CA PHE A 154 -13.13 -9.78 -11.62
C PHE A 154 -11.71 -9.76 -12.16
N GLY A 155 -10.80 -10.51 -11.53
CA GLY A 155 -9.40 -10.56 -11.95
C GLY A 155 -9.25 -11.15 -13.34
N THR A 156 -9.96 -12.25 -13.64
CA THR A 156 -9.83 -12.97 -14.92
C THR A 156 -10.37 -12.14 -16.08
N ALA A 157 -11.57 -11.57 -15.98
CA ALA A 157 -12.17 -10.78 -17.05
C ALA A 157 -11.32 -9.55 -17.39
N LEU A 158 -10.90 -8.79 -16.35
CA LEU A 158 -10.16 -7.55 -16.59
C LEU A 158 -8.74 -7.80 -17.15
N ASN A 159 -8.01 -8.79 -16.64
CA ASN A 159 -6.67 -9.09 -17.15
C ASN A 159 -6.71 -9.75 -18.54
N TYR A 160 -7.76 -10.53 -18.85
CA TYR A 160 -8.04 -10.98 -20.21
C TYR A 160 -8.19 -9.79 -21.18
N VAL A 161 -9.02 -8.81 -20.80
CA VAL A 161 -9.24 -7.58 -21.58
C VAL A 161 -7.93 -6.82 -21.79
N VAL A 162 -7.09 -6.70 -20.75
CA VAL A 162 -5.77 -6.05 -20.88
C VAL A 162 -4.91 -6.72 -21.94
N LEU A 163 -4.77 -8.04 -21.90
CA LEU A 163 -3.97 -8.77 -22.87
C LEU A 163 -4.51 -8.59 -24.30
N ARG A 164 -5.84 -8.57 -24.48
CA ARG A 164 -6.48 -8.28 -25.76
C ARG A 164 -6.21 -6.87 -26.25
N ILE A 165 -6.35 -5.86 -25.38
CA ILE A 165 -6.02 -4.45 -25.70
C ILE A 165 -4.56 -4.35 -26.16
N LEU A 166 -3.64 -5.02 -25.46
CA LEU A 166 -2.21 -5.01 -25.78
C LEU A 166 -1.86 -5.86 -27.01
N GLY A 167 -2.84 -6.43 -27.72
CA GLY A 167 -2.68 -7.09 -29.00
C GLY A 167 -2.33 -8.56 -28.95
N VAL A 168 -2.53 -9.23 -27.82
CA VAL A 168 -2.39 -10.69 -27.71
C VAL A 168 -3.55 -11.38 -28.44
N SER A 169 -3.24 -12.38 -29.26
CA SER A 169 -4.25 -13.15 -30.01
C SER A 169 -5.21 -13.88 -29.07
N PRO A 170 -6.53 -13.91 -29.34
CA PRO A 170 -7.48 -14.69 -28.56
C PRO A 170 -7.20 -16.21 -28.58
N GLU A 171 -6.42 -16.66 -29.56
CA GLU A 171 -6.01 -18.08 -29.72
C GLU A 171 -4.70 -18.39 -28.95
N HIS A 172 -4.10 -17.40 -28.31
CA HIS A 172 -2.91 -17.64 -27.47
C HIS A 172 -3.28 -18.58 -26.31
N PRO A 173 -2.47 -19.63 -26.00
CA PRO A 173 -2.80 -20.66 -25.01
C PRO A 173 -3.24 -20.10 -23.65
N THR A 174 -2.58 -19.04 -23.17
CA THR A 174 -2.95 -18.35 -21.91
C THR A 174 -4.37 -17.77 -21.99
N LEU A 175 -4.71 -17.09 -23.09
CA LEU A 175 -6.03 -16.48 -23.28
C LEU A 175 -7.13 -17.53 -23.49
N VAL A 176 -6.84 -18.60 -24.21
CA VAL A 176 -7.79 -19.72 -24.37
C VAL A 176 -8.15 -20.31 -23.00
N LYS A 177 -7.14 -20.54 -22.15
CA LYS A 177 -7.33 -21.09 -20.81
C LYS A 177 -8.08 -20.10 -19.90
N ALA A 178 -7.67 -18.82 -19.88
CA ALA A 178 -8.32 -17.78 -19.09
C ALA A 178 -9.79 -17.57 -19.49
N ARG A 179 -10.10 -17.57 -20.80
CA ARG A 179 -11.48 -17.48 -21.31
C ARG A 179 -12.34 -18.66 -20.86
N ALA A 180 -11.78 -19.85 -20.91
CA ALA A 180 -12.49 -21.05 -20.44
C ALA A 180 -12.83 -20.93 -18.92
N THR A 181 -11.90 -20.44 -18.12
CA THR A 181 -12.12 -20.19 -16.69
C THR A 181 -13.14 -19.09 -16.47
N LEU A 182 -13.06 -17.97 -17.19
CA LEU A 182 -14.05 -16.90 -17.12
C LEU A 182 -15.45 -17.42 -17.42
N HIS A 183 -15.62 -18.22 -18.49
CA HIS A 183 -16.92 -18.81 -18.86
C HIS A 183 -17.42 -19.80 -17.80
N LYS A 184 -16.54 -20.57 -17.18
CA LYS A 184 -16.88 -21.47 -16.07
C LYS A 184 -17.37 -20.69 -14.83
N LEU A 185 -16.84 -19.48 -14.60
CA LEU A 185 -17.26 -18.58 -13.55
C LEU A 185 -18.56 -17.82 -13.87
N GLY A 186 -19.13 -17.97 -15.07
CA GLY A 186 -20.39 -17.36 -15.49
C GLY A 186 -20.22 -16.24 -16.55
N GLY A 187 -19.01 -15.98 -17.01
CA GLY A 187 -18.69 -14.89 -17.96
C GLY A 187 -18.74 -13.52 -17.30
N ALA A 188 -18.49 -12.48 -18.09
CA ALA A 188 -18.40 -11.11 -17.55
C ALA A 188 -19.76 -10.51 -17.10
N THR A 189 -20.89 -11.22 -17.29
CA THR A 189 -22.19 -10.78 -16.74
C THR A 189 -22.20 -10.76 -15.21
N CYS A 190 -21.43 -11.63 -14.56
CA CYS A 190 -21.35 -11.72 -13.10
C CYS A 190 -20.08 -11.10 -12.51
N ILE A 191 -19.42 -10.20 -13.24
CA ILE A 191 -18.31 -9.40 -12.71
C ILE A 191 -18.80 -8.43 -11.63
N PRO A 192 -18.04 -8.14 -10.55
CA PRO A 192 -18.38 -7.13 -9.54
C PRO A 192 -18.58 -5.71 -10.11
N SER A 193 -19.22 -4.86 -9.33
CA SER A 193 -19.62 -3.49 -9.74
C SER A 193 -18.50 -2.66 -10.35
N TRP A 194 -17.28 -2.68 -9.77
CA TRP A 194 -16.14 -1.95 -10.34
C TRP A 194 -15.69 -2.51 -11.68
N GLY A 195 -15.80 -3.83 -11.89
CA GLY A 195 -15.55 -4.46 -13.18
C GLY A 195 -16.59 -4.08 -14.22
N LYS A 196 -17.89 -4.12 -13.85
CA LYS A 196 -18.99 -3.63 -14.72
C LYS A 196 -18.72 -2.21 -15.18
N PHE A 197 -18.29 -1.35 -14.27
CA PHE A 197 -17.97 0.04 -14.58
C PHE A 197 -16.85 0.17 -15.62
N TRP A 198 -15.70 -0.49 -15.40
CA TRP A 198 -14.58 -0.46 -16.34
C TRP A 198 -14.96 -0.99 -17.72
N LEU A 199 -15.71 -2.09 -17.75
CA LEU A 199 -16.18 -2.66 -19.01
C LEU A 199 -17.24 -1.77 -19.71
N SER A 200 -18.04 -0.99 -18.94
CA SER A 200 -18.99 -0.03 -19.50
C SER A 200 -18.27 1.17 -20.14
N VAL A 201 -17.23 1.69 -19.50
CA VAL A 201 -16.37 2.74 -20.06
C VAL A 201 -15.70 2.26 -21.36
N LEU A 202 -15.27 1.01 -21.40
CA LEU A 202 -14.72 0.37 -22.60
C LEU A 202 -15.75 0.03 -23.67
N ASN A 203 -17.05 0.15 -23.41
CA ASN A 203 -18.16 -0.21 -24.31
C ASN A 203 -18.30 -1.72 -24.58
N VAL A 204 -17.86 -2.56 -23.63
CA VAL A 204 -18.07 -4.02 -23.71
C VAL A 204 -19.07 -4.54 -22.66
N TYR A 205 -19.63 -3.65 -21.83
CA TYR A 205 -20.73 -3.89 -20.89
C TYR A 205 -21.73 -2.75 -20.99
N ASP A 206 -23.03 -3.02 -20.92
CA ASP A 206 -24.02 -1.95 -21.01
C ASP A 206 -24.20 -1.22 -19.68
N TRP A 207 -24.36 0.11 -19.74
CA TRP A 207 -24.59 0.93 -18.55
C TRP A 207 -25.84 0.53 -17.76
N ASP A 208 -26.86 -0.03 -18.43
CA ASP A 208 -28.10 -0.48 -17.77
C ASP A 208 -27.87 -1.68 -16.84
N GLY A 209 -26.76 -2.41 -17.01
CA GLY A 209 -26.32 -3.48 -16.13
C GLY A 209 -25.56 -3.01 -14.88
N ASN A 210 -25.37 -1.68 -14.71
CA ASN A 210 -24.82 -1.09 -13.50
C ASN A 210 -25.94 -0.58 -12.57
N ASN A 211 -25.70 -0.70 -11.25
CA ASN A 211 -26.52 0.02 -10.29
C ASN A 211 -26.25 1.53 -10.37
N ALA A 212 -27.26 2.34 -10.01
CA ALA A 212 -27.17 3.79 -10.09
C ALA A 212 -26.09 4.37 -9.14
N VAL A 213 -25.24 5.25 -9.67
CA VAL A 213 -24.25 6.03 -8.93
C VAL A 213 -24.53 7.52 -9.16
N PRO A 214 -25.61 8.08 -8.57
CA PRO A 214 -26.08 9.42 -8.89
C PRO A 214 -25.12 10.48 -8.33
N PRO A 215 -24.68 11.46 -9.17
CA PRO A 215 -23.83 12.56 -8.72
C PRO A 215 -24.58 13.53 -7.79
N GLU A 216 -25.90 13.49 -7.74
CA GLU A 216 -26.75 14.32 -6.88
C GLU A 216 -26.43 14.18 -5.40
N LEU A 217 -25.87 13.04 -4.97
CA LEU A 217 -25.42 12.83 -3.60
C LEU A 217 -24.41 13.90 -3.16
N TRP A 218 -23.62 14.45 -4.07
CA TRP A 218 -22.60 15.46 -3.80
C TRP A 218 -23.14 16.89 -3.60
N VAL A 219 -24.41 17.16 -3.91
CA VAL A 219 -25.04 18.47 -3.72
C VAL A 219 -26.01 18.53 -2.54
N PHE A 220 -26.20 17.42 -1.83
CA PHE A 220 -26.91 17.47 -0.56
C PHE A 220 -26.20 18.39 0.44
N PRO A 221 -26.90 18.95 1.43
CA PRO A 221 -26.26 19.70 2.52
C PRO A 221 -25.27 18.84 3.29
N ASP A 222 -24.08 19.38 3.59
CA ASP A 222 -22.98 18.67 4.28
C ASP A 222 -23.39 18.17 5.68
N ILE A 223 -24.46 18.75 6.28
CA ILE A 223 -25.01 18.31 7.56
C ILE A 223 -25.67 16.94 7.49
N THR A 224 -26.05 16.47 6.31
CA THR A 224 -26.72 15.16 6.18
C THR A 224 -25.77 14.02 6.57
N PRO A 225 -26.25 13.01 7.34
CA PRO A 225 -25.37 11.98 7.87
C PRO A 225 -24.82 11.02 6.80
N PHE A 226 -25.45 10.97 5.62
CA PHE A 226 -25.04 10.15 4.47
C PHE A 226 -24.27 10.93 3.39
N HIS A 227 -24.01 12.23 3.58
CA HIS A 227 -23.29 13.01 2.58
C HIS A 227 -21.90 12.39 2.31
N PRO A 228 -21.49 12.28 1.02
CA PRO A 228 -20.26 11.56 0.67
C PRO A 228 -18.96 12.13 1.25
N HIS A 229 -18.92 13.39 1.72
CA HIS A 229 -17.74 13.92 2.41
C HIS A 229 -17.41 13.16 3.71
N ARG A 230 -18.38 12.38 4.24
CA ARG A 230 -18.21 11.53 5.43
C ARG A 230 -17.65 10.14 5.11
N TRP A 231 -17.61 9.81 3.83
CA TRP A 231 -17.07 8.52 3.39
C TRP A 231 -15.55 8.49 3.54
N TRP A 232 -15.02 7.30 3.67
CA TRP A 232 -13.59 7.08 3.64
C TRP A 232 -12.96 7.69 2.38
N ILE A 233 -11.75 8.24 2.51
CA ILE A 233 -11.15 9.00 1.43
C ILE A 233 -10.94 8.17 0.15
N HIS A 234 -10.56 6.89 0.27
CA HIS A 234 -10.44 6.00 -0.89
C HIS A 234 -11.79 5.77 -1.59
N CYS A 235 -12.85 5.56 -0.82
CA CYS A 235 -14.21 5.46 -1.37
C CYS A 235 -14.61 6.77 -2.07
N ARG A 236 -14.42 7.89 -1.39
CA ARG A 236 -14.78 9.22 -1.89
C ARG A 236 -14.08 9.57 -3.19
N THR A 237 -12.77 9.41 -3.27
CA THR A 237 -11.97 9.77 -4.46
C THR A 237 -12.23 8.87 -5.67
N VAL A 238 -12.75 7.66 -5.47
CA VAL A 238 -13.17 6.75 -6.54
C VAL A 238 -14.60 7.06 -6.98
N TYR A 239 -15.55 7.28 -6.07
CA TYR A 239 -16.96 7.49 -6.42
C TYR A 239 -17.26 8.88 -6.94
N ILE A 240 -16.44 9.92 -6.70
CA ILE A 240 -16.57 11.22 -7.35
C ILE A 240 -16.47 11.07 -8.87
N PRO A 241 -15.36 10.57 -9.44
CA PRO A 241 -15.27 10.41 -10.90
C PRO A 241 -16.21 9.32 -11.43
N MET A 242 -16.47 8.25 -10.69
CA MET A 242 -17.42 7.22 -11.10
C MET A 242 -18.83 7.82 -11.32
N SER A 243 -19.33 8.62 -10.37
CA SER A 243 -20.65 9.23 -10.48
C SER A 243 -20.74 10.21 -11.65
N TYR A 244 -19.66 10.92 -11.97
CA TYR A 244 -19.61 11.82 -13.12
C TYR A 244 -19.69 11.04 -14.45
N LEU A 245 -18.85 10.01 -14.63
CA LEU A 245 -18.84 9.18 -15.84
C LEU A 245 -20.16 8.40 -16.01
N TYR A 246 -20.71 7.90 -14.89
CA TYR A 246 -22.02 7.25 -14.89
C TYR A 246 -23.13 8.19 -15.37
N ALA A 247 -23.15 9.43 -14.87
CA ALA A 247 -24.15 10.41 -15.28
C ALA A 247 -24.05 10.81 -16.76
N LEU A 248 -22.83 10.79 -17.31
CA LEU A 248 -22.59 10.99 -18.75
C LEU A 248 -22.96 9.75 -19.58
N ARG A 249 -23.05 8.56 -18.96
CA ARG A 249 -23.10 7.27 -19.68
C ARG A 249 -21.98 7.18 -20.72
N TRP A 250 -20.82 7.75 -20.37
CA TRP A 250 -19.71 7.84 -21.30
C TRP A 250 -19.14 6.47 -21.60
N LYS A 251 -18.95 6.19 -22.88
CA LYS A 251 -18.27 4.99 -23.37
C LYS A 251 -17.49 5.34 -24.62
N MET A 252 -16.41 4.62 -24.88
CA MET A 252 -15.65 4.81 -26.10
C MET A 252 -16.43 4.37 -27.35
N GLU A 253 -16.00 4.87 -28.49
CA GLU A 253 -16.56 4.44 -29.78
C GLU A 253 -16.26 2.96 -30.05
N GLU A 254 -17.22 2.31 -30.71
CA GLU A 254 -17.12 0.89 -31.08
C GLU A 254 -16.04 0.67 -32.15
N ASN A 255 -15.30 -0.40 -32.02
CA ASN A 255 -14.31 -0.85 -32.99
C ASN A 255 -14.21 -2.39 -33.01
N ASP A 256 -13.39 -2.94 -33.89
CA ASP A 256 -13.27 -4.39 -34.08
C ASP A 256 -12.86 -5.14 -32.81
N LEU A 257 -12.00 -4.55 -31.97
CA LEU A 257 -11.60 -5.16 -30.70
C LEU A 257 -12.78 -5.23 -29.72
N ILE A 258 -13.57 -4.16 -29.63
CA ILE A 258 -14.75 -4.14 -28.76
C ILE A 258 -15.78 -5.19 -29.21
N LEU A 259 -16.01 -5.33 -30.50
CA LEU A 259 -16.89 -6.36 -31.04
C LEU A 259 -16.38 -7.76 -30.72
N ALA A 260 -15.08 -8.02 -30.92
CA ALA A 260 -14.47 -9.29 -30.57
C ALA A 260 -14.57 -9.59 -29.05
N LEU A 261 -14.31 -8.60 -28.19
CA LEU A 261 -14.43 -8.76 -26.75
C LEU A 261 -15.87 -9.08 -26.31
N ARG A 262 -16.88 -8.53 -26.97
CA ARG A 262 -18.29 -8.87 -26.71
C ARG A 262 -18.61 -10.32 -27.02
N ASP A 263 -17.94 -10.93 -28.00
CA ASP A 263 -18.09 -12.34 -28.30
C ASP A 263 -17.24 -13.24 -27.36
N GLU A 264 -16.09 -12.74 -26.89
CA GLU A 264 -15.15 -13.49 -26.08
C GLU A 264 -15.52 -13.55 -24.58
N LEU A 265 -16.10 -12.47 -24.02
CA LEU A 265 -16.30 -12.31 -22.56
C LEU A 265 -17.58 -12.96 -22.03
N TYR A 266 -18.57 -13.25 -22.87
CA TYR A 266 -19.88 -13.70 -22.46
C TYR A 266 -20.16 -15.13 -22.89
N THR A 267 -20.98 -15.81 -22.08
CA THR A 267 -21.46 -17.18 -22.37
C THR A 267 -22.68 -17.21 -23.28
N GLN A 268 -23.24 -16.05 -23.61
CA GLN A 268 -24.39 -15.84 -24.48
C GLN A 268 -24.16 -14.62 -25.38
N ASN A 269 -24.97 -14.50 -26.42
CA ASN A 269 -24.84 -13.35 -27.33
C ASN A 269 -25.04 -12.02 -26.58
N TYR A 270 -24.12 -11.08 -26.75
CA TYR A 270 -24.12 -9.76 -26.11
C TYR A 270 -25.43 -9.01 -26.24
N TYR A 271 -26.04 -9.04 -27.43
CA TYR A 271 -27.28 -8.33 -27.75
C TYR A 271 -28.55 -9.02 -27.18
N SER A 272 -28.41 -10.23 -26.65
CA SER A 272 -29.49 -10.98 -26.01
C SER A 272 -29.48 -10.87 -24.49
N ILE A 273 -28.50 -10.19 -23.90
CA ILE A 273 -28.34 -10.05 -22.46
C ILE A 273 -29.41 -9.07 -21.92
N ASP A 274 -30.16 -9.52 -20.90
CA ASP A 274 -31.00 -8.62 -20.09
C ASP A 274 -30.11 -7.87 -19.11
N TRP A 275 -29.62 -6.69 -19.51
CA TRP A 275 -28.67 -5.90 -18.75
C TRP A 275 -29.21 -5.44 -17.40
N PRO A 276 -30.44 -4.92 -17.27
CA PRO A 276 -31.02 -4.59 -15.96
C PRO A 276 -31.02 -5.74 -14.96
N ALA A 277 -31.20 -6.98 -15.43
CA ALA A 277 -31.15 -8.16 -14.58
C ALA A 277 -29.73 -8.49 -14.08
N GLN A 278 -28.67 -7.95 -14.70
CA GLN A 278 -27.29 -8.22 -14.33
C GLN A 278 -26.75 -7.29 -13.21
N ARG A 279 -27.51 -6.28 -12.78
CA ARG A 279 -27.03 -5.28 -11.79
C ARG A 279 -26.45 -5.90 -10.53
N ASN A 280 -27.16 -6.85 -9.93
CA ASN A 280 -26.74 -7.57 -8.71
C ASN A 280 -26.27 -9.02 -8.99
N ASN A 281 -26.01 -9.35 -10.26
CA ASN A 281 -25.44 -10.63 -10.63
C ASN A 281 -23.92 -10.58 -10.38
N ILE A 282 -23.44 -11.22 -9.32
CA ILE A 282 -22.04 -11.24 -8.90
C ILE A 282 -21.60 -12.70 -8.70
N CYS A 283 -20.45 -13.05 -9.24
CA CYS A 283 -19.87 -14.37 -9.04
C CYS A 283 -19.56 -14.60 -7.55
N PRO A 284 -19.98 -15.73 -6.96
CA PRO A 284 -19.79 -15.99 -5.53
C PRO A 284 -18.33 -15.90 -5.06
N VAL A 285 -17.37 -16.22 -5.92
CA VAL A 285 -15.94 -16.15 -5.58
C VAL A 285 -15.43 -14.70 -5.42
N ASP A 286 -16.15 -13.72 -5.96
CA ASP A 286 -15.84 -12.29 -5.86
C ASP A 286 -16.56 -11.60 -4.68
N LEU A 287 -17.42 -12.30 -3.95
CA LEU A 287 -18.23 -11.74 -2.87
C LEU A 287 -17.48 -11.76 -1.53
N TYR A 288 -16.53 -10.85 -1.34
CA TYR A 288 -15.87 -10.61 -0.05
C TYR A 288 -16.76 -9.82 0.92
N ALA A 289 -17.58 -8.90 0.39
CA ALA A 289 -18.50 -8.06 1.15
C ALA A 289 -19.87 -8.02 0.45
N PRO A 290 -20.77 -8.98 0.72
CA PRO A 290 -22.10 -8.99 0.14
C PRO A 290 -22.91 -7.75 0.53
N HIS A 291 -23.76 -7.27 -0.39
CA HIS A 291 -24.69 -6.18 -0.11
C HIS A 291 -25.67 -6.56 1.02
N THR A 292 -26.03 -5.58 1.82
CA THR A 292 -27.13 -5.74 2.79
C THR A 292 -28.48 -5.60 2.09
N ALA A 293 -29.54 -6.23 2.65
CA ALA A 293 -30.89 -6.07 2.14
C ALA A 293 -31.36 -4.61 2.12
N LEU A 294 -30.89 -3.79 3.07
CA LEU A 294 -31.12 -2.35 3.10
C LEU A 294 -30.54 -1.66 1.86
N PHE A 295 -29.33 -2.05 1.47
CA PHE A 295 -28.66 -1.44 0.34
C PHE A 295 -29.25 -1.88 -1.00
N ASP A 296 -29.65 -3.15 -1.13
CA ASP A 296 -30.39 -3.65 -2.30
C ASP A 296 -31.72 -2.93 -2.48
N PHE A 297 -32.43 -2.65 -1.39
CA PHE A 297 -33.62 -1.82 -1.42
C PHE A 297 -33.30 -0.39 -1.88
N LEU A 298 -32.25 0.22 -1.35
CA LEU A 298 -31.81 1.58 -1.76
C LEU A 298 -31.45 1.60 -3.24
N TYR A 299 -30.73 0.63 -3.74
CA TYR A 299 -30.42 0.50 -5.16
C TYR A 299 -31.69 0.40 -6.01
N SER A 300 -32.69 -0.34 -5.56
CA SER A 300 -33.98 -0.41 -6.26
C SER A 300 -34.63 0.97 -6.39
N VAL A 301 -34.59 1.78 -5.32
CA VAL A 301 -35.10 3.16 -5.34
C VAL A 301 -34.26 4.05 -6.26
N LEU A 302 -32.92 3.99 -6.17
CA LEU A 302 -32.02 4.80 -6.99
C LEU A 302 -32.13 4.45 -8.50
N ASN A 303 -32.31 3.17 -8.82
CA ASN A 303 -32.51 2.72 -10.20
C ASN A 303 -33.83 3.21 -10.79
N VAL A 304 -34.88 3.43 -9.98
CA VAL A 304 -36.13 4.05 -10.39
C VAL A 304 -35.97 5.58 -10.51
N TYR A 305 -35.18 6.21 -9.63
CA TYR A 305 -34.89 7.64 -9.68
C TYR A 305 -34.12 8.03 -10.95
N GLU A 306 -33.14 7.21 -11.35
CA GLU A 306 -32.16 7.54 -12.40
C GLU A 306 -32.80 8.05 -13.72
N PRO A 307 -33.81 7.37 -14.33
CA PRO A 307 -34.49 7.90 -15.54
C PRO A 307 -35.32 9.13 -15.26
N CYS A 308 -35.64 9.44 -14.01
CA CYS A 308 -36.47 10.60 -13.60
C CYS A 308 -35.64 11.76 -13.05
N ALA A 309 -34.29 11.67 -13.09
CA ALA A 309 -33.41 12.67 -12.54
C ALA A 309 -33.67 14.07 -13.14
N LEU A 310 -33.77 15.09 -12.29
CA LEU A 310 -34.03 16.47 -12.70
C LEU A 310 -32.83 17.06 -13.41
N PRO A 311 -32.91 17.47 -14.70
CA PRO A 311 -31.76 17.93 -15.47
C PRO A 311 -30.97 19.09 -14.83
N PRO A 312 -31.61 20.13 -14.22
CA PRO A 312 -30.88 21.20 -13.56
C PRO A 312 -30.09 20.73 -12.33
N LEU A 313 -30.64 19.79 -11.54
CA LEU A 313 -29.97 19.23 -10.38
C LEU A 313 -28.80 18.33 -10.80
N ARG A 314 -29.03 17.47 -11.81
CA ARG A 314 -27.99 16.64 -12.43
C ARG A 314 -26.80 17.47 -12.89
N LYS A 315 -27.07 18.58 -13.63
CA LYS A 315 -26.05 19.49 -14.12
C LYS A 315 -25.24 20.10 -12.97
N LEU A 316 -25.91 20.62 -11.93
CA LEU A 316 -25.25 21.17 -10.74
C LEU A 316 -24.36 20.14 -10.04
N ALA A 317 -24.87 18.91 -9.93
CA ALA A 317 -24.13 17.80 -9.29
C ALA A 317 -22.88 17.40 -10.10
N MET A 318 -23.01 17.33 -11.41
CA MET A 318 -21.87 17.06 -12.31
C MET A 318 -20.82 18.17 -12.26
N GLU A 319 -21.22 19.44 -12.22
CA GLU A 319 -20.30 20.57 -12.04
C GLU A 319 -19.56 20.50 -10.70
N LYS A 320 -20.24 20.07 -9.63
CA LYS A 320 -19.61 19.83 -8.32
C LYS A 320 -18.59 18.70 -8.39
N CYS A 321 -18.96 17.55 -8.95
CA CYS A 321 -18.06 16.39 -9.10
C CYS A 321 -16.83 16.76 -9.95
N TYR A 322 -17.02 17.42 -11.08
CA TYR A 322 -15.91 17.85 -11.93
C TYR A 322 -14.95 18.80 -11.19
N ARG A 323 -15.48 19.76 -10.44
CA ARG A 323 -14.66 20.65 -9.61
C ARG A 323 -13.84 19.87 -8.56
N LEU A 324 -14.43 18.86 -7.93
CA LEU A 324 -13.71 17.99 -6.97
C LEU A 324 -12.61 17.18 -7.64
N VAL A 325 -12.82 16.68 -8.86
CA VAL A 325 -11.79 16.02 -9.69
C VAL A 325 -10.62 16.98 -9.95
N VAL A 326 -10.90 18.20 -10.40
CA VAL A 326 -9.87 19.23 -10.65
C VAL A 326 -9.07 19.54 -9.37
N GLN A 327 -9.77 19.69 -8.25
CA GLN A 327 -9.12 19.98 -6.96
C GLN A 327 -8.25 18.84 -6.47
N GLU A 328 -8.68 17.58 -6.66
CA GLU A 328 -7.86 16.41 -6.35
C GLU A 328 -6.58 16.37 -7.18
N ASP A 329 -6.70 16.58 -8.51
CA ASP A 329 -5.55 16.63 -9.41
C ASP A 329 -4.54 17.70 -8.98
N GLU A 330 -5.00 18.92 -8.71
CA GLU A 330 -4.13 20.02 -8.31
C GLU A 330 -3.52 19.85 -6.91
N ASN A 331 -4.28 19.30 -5.96
CA ASN A 331 -3.82 19.07 -4.61
C ASN A 331 -2.74 17.96 -4.52
N THR A 332 -2.64 17.08 -5.51
CA THR A 332 -1.76 15.90 -5.53
C THR A 332 -0.74 15.93 -6.66
N GLY A 333 -0.62 17.05 -7.37
CA GLY A 333 0.27 17.11 -8.55
C GLY A 333 -0.11 16.12 -9.65
N TYR A 334 -1.40 15.78 -9.78
CA TYR A 334 -1.95 14.80 -10.73
C TYR A 334 -1.58 13.33 -10.45
N GLN A 335 -1.03 13.04 -9.28
CA GLN A 335 -0.82 11.65 -8.84
C GLN A 335 -2.09 11.03 -8.25
N THR A 336 -2.99 11.86 -7.70
CA THR A 336 -4.19 11.46 -6.94
C THR A 336 -3.88 10.59 -5.72
N LEU A 337 -4.88 10.19 -4.96
CA LEU A 337 -4.68 9.31 -3.81
C LEU A 337 -4.18 7.93 -4.22
N GLY A 338 -4.70 7.38 -5.31
CA GLY A 338 -4.35 6.03 -5.72
C GLY A 338 -4.64 5.74 -7.19
N PRO A 339 -4.30 4.52 -7.66
CA PRO A 339 -4.32 4.18 -9.08
C PRO A 339 -5.69 4.27 -9.74
N VAL A 340 -6.74 3.83 -9.04
CA VAL A 340 -8.12 3.81 -9.59
C VAL A 340 -8.62 5.23 -9.83
N SER A 341 -8.52 6.10 -8.81
CA SER A 341 -8.90 7.51 -8.94
C SER A 341 -8.05 8.23 -10.00
N LYS A 342 -6.76 7.90 -10.10
CA LYS A 342 -5.84 8.40 -11.12
C LYS A 342 -6.38 8.21 -12.52
N MET A 343 -6.80 6.99 -12.85
CA MET A 343 -7.24 6.68 -14.20
C MET A 343 -8.66 7.19 -14.49
N LEU A 344 -9.53 7.21 -13.50
CA LEU A 344 -10.87 7.79 -13.67
C LEU A 344 -10.81 9.32 -13.87
N ASN A 345 -9.96 10.02 -13.10
CA ASN A 345 -9.73 11.45 -13.30
C ASN A 345 -9.15 11.74 -14.68
N LEU A 346 -8.15 10.97 -15.12
CA LEU A 346 -7.60 11.06 -16.46
C LEU A 346 -8.70 10.99 -17.54
N ILE A 347 -9.61 10.00 -17.44
CA ILE A 347 -10.69 9.82 -18.41
C ILE A 347 -11.57 11.07 -18.42
N ILE A 348 -11.98 11.59 -17.26
CA ILE A 348 -12.80 12.79 -17.17
C ILE A 348 -12.09 13.99 -17.79
N ARG A 349 -10.79 14.20 -17.46
CA ARG A 349 -10.01 15.32 -18.01
C ARG A 349 -9.85 15.21 -19.53
N ALA A 350 -9.64 13.98 -20.02
CA ALA A 350 -9.57 13.73 -21.46
C ALA A 350 -10.91 14.02 -22.19
N VAL A 351 -12.04 13.63 -21.56
CA VAL A 351 -13.38 13.79 -22.13
C VAL A 351 -13.85 15.25 -22.09
N VAL A 352 -13.60 15.94 -20.97
CA VAL A 352 -14.11 17.30 -20.74
C VAL A 352 -13.18 18.38 -21.27
N ASP A 353 -11.89 18.28 -20.96
CA ASP A 353 -10.89 19.30 -21.32
C ASP A 353 -10.21 19.01 -22.66
N GLY A 354 -10.28 17.76 -23.11
CA GLY A 354 -9.69 17.31 -24.37
C GLY A 354 -8.24 16.81 -24.23
N PRO A 355 -7.79 16.03 -25.25
CA PRO A 355 -6.47 15.37 -25.22
C PRO A 355 -5.28 16.34 -25.40
N GLU A 356 -5.53 17.58 -25.81
CA GLU A 356 -4.50 18.64 -25.93
C GLU A 356 -4.38 19.51 -24.68
N SER A 357 -5.20 19.24 -23.65
CA SER A 357 -5.22 20.04 -22.41
C SER A 357 -3.95 19.83 -21.58
N ASP A 358 -3.60 20.84 -20.77
CA ASP A 358 -2.51 20.72 -19.79
C ASP A 358 -2.78 19.60 -18.79
N ALA A 359 -4.02 19.46 -18.35
CA ALA A 359 -4.42 18.40 -17.43
C ALA A 359 -4.15 16.99 -18.00
N TYR A 360 -4.50 16.78 -19.27
CA TYR A 360 -4.24 15.51 -19.94
C TYR A 360 -2.73 15.22 -20.02
N ARG A 361 -1.90 16.21 -20.40
CA ARG A 361 -0.44 16.05 -20.44
C ARG A 361 0.15 15.71 -19.08
N ARG A 362 -0.27 16.42 -18.02
CA ARG A 362 0.20 16.14 -16.66
C ARG A 362 -0.21 14.76 -16.16
N HIS A 363 -1.42 14.32 -16.51
CA HIS A 363 -1.82 12.94 -16.24
C HIS A 363 -0.96 11.90 -16.99
N ALA A 364 -0.59 12.19 -18.24
CA ALA A 364 0.29 11.32 -19.01
C ALA A 364 1.69 11.22 -18.39
N GLU A 365 2.24 12.35 -17.96
CA GLU A 365 3.55 12.42 -17.29
C GLU A 365 3.58 11.63 -15.98
N THR A 366 2.52 11.74 -15.16
CA THR A 366 2.44 11.09 -13.85
C THR A 366 1.90 9.65 -13.91
N ARG A 367 1.50 9.15 -15.08
CA ARG A 367 1.12 7.75 -15.28
C ARG A 367 2.29 6.80 -15.02
N ALA A 368 3.49 7.18 -15.44
CA ALA A 368 4.69 6.38 -15.29
C ALA A 368 5.07 6.12 -13.83
N ASP A 369 4.65 6.97 -12.88
CA ASP A 369 4.91 6.83 -11.45
C ASP A 369 4.28 5.56 -10.85
N PHE A 370 3.28 5.01 -11.51
CA PHE A 370 2.57 3.81 -11.08
C PHE A 370 3.08 2.53 -11.76
N LEU A 371 4.05 2.63 -12.67
CA LEU A 371 4.59 1.48 -13.39
C LEU A 371 5.95 1.08 -12.83
N TRP A 372 6.11 -0.21 -12.56
CA TRP A 372 7.34 -0.78 -12.04
C TRP A 372 7.77 -2.02 -12.83
N VAL A 373 9.01 -2.01 -13.32
CA VAL A 373 9.61 -3.18 -13.94
C VAL A 373 10.32 -4.00 -12.89
N GLY A 374 9.93 -5.26 -12.78
CA GLY A 374 10.58 -6.23 -11.91
C GLY A 374 10.98 -7.50 -12.68
N HIS A 375 11.53 -8.48 -11.96
CA HIS A 375 12.00 -9.71 -12.57
C HIS A 375 10.90 -10.50 -13.31
N GLU A 376 9.62 -10.32 -12.95
CA GLU A 376 8.47 -10.97 -13.59
C GLU A 376 7.85 -10.18 -14.75
N GLY A 377 8.26 -8.93 -14.97
CA GLY A 377 7.69 -8.02 -15.95
C GLY A 377 7.27 -6.68 -15.34
N MET A 378 6.48 -5.91 -16.10
CA MET A 378 6.01 -4.59 -15.66
C MET A 378 4.63 -4.68 -15.01
N ARG A 379 4.53 -4.17 -13.78
CA ARG A 379 3.34 -4.15 -12.93
C ARG A 379 2.89 -2.74 -12.59
N MET A 380 1.70 -2.62 -12.05
CA MET A 380 1.20 -1.38 -11.47
C MET A 380 1.34 -1.40 -9.94
N CYS A 381 1.87 -0.31 -9.37
CA CYS A 381 1.98 -0.12 -7.93
C CYS A 381 0.66 0.34 -7.31
N GLY A 382 0.46 0.05 -6.03
CA GLY A 382 -0.71 0.46 -5.24
C GLY A 382 -0.79 1.96 -4.94
N THR A 383 0.34 2.66 -5.04
CA THR A 383 0.48 4.12 -5.06
C THR A 383 1.66 4.49 -5.97
N ASN A 384 2.07 5.75 -5.98
CA ASN A 384 3.29 6.18 -6.67
C ASN A 384 4.60 5.77 -5.95
N GLY A 385 4.53 4.81 -5.02
CA GLY A 385 5.64 4.23 -4.27
C GLY A 385 5.41 4.24 -2.75
N SER A 386 6.42 3.78 -2.00
CA SER A 386 6.43 3.65 -0.54
C SER A 386 7.66 4.33 0.10
N GLN A 387 8.18 5.36 -0.55
CA GLN A 387 9.49 5.94 -0.25
C GLN A 387 9.65 6.36 1.22
N LEU A 388 8.69 7.13 1.77
CA LEU A 388 8.78 7.53 3.16
C LEU A 388 8.67 6.33 4.11
N TRP A 389 7.76 5.43 3.83
CA TRP A 389 7.51 4.26 4.67
C TRP A 389 8.76 3.39 4.81
N ASP A 390 9.43 3.13 3.69
CA ASP A 390 10.66 2.34 3.67
C ASP A 390 11.82 3.04 4.40
N ILE A 391 12.05 4.33 4.11
CA ILE A 391 13.13 5.10 4.73
C ILE A 391 12.94 5.24 6.25
N ALA A 392 11.69 5.36 6.71
CA ALA A 392 11.41 5.51 8.13
C ALA A 392 11.85 4.27 8.92
N PHE A 393 11.57 3.07 8.46
CA PHE A 393 11.94 1.85 9.18
C PHE A 393 13.44 1.55 9.15
N ILE A 394 14.10 1.69 7.99
CA ILE A 394 15.54 1.41 7.95
C ILE A 394 16.34 2.42 8.78
N THR A 395 15.96 3.69 8.79
CA THR A 395 16.68 4.69 9.60
C THR A 395 16.52 4.42 11.10
N GLN A 396 15.34 4.02 11.55
CA GLN A 396 15.10 3.61 12.93
C GLN A 396 15.90 2.35 13.29
N ALA A 397 15.91 1.36 12.39
CA ALA A 397 16.71 0.14 12.55
C ALA A 397 18.20 0.47 12.75
N LEU A 398 18.76 1.34 11.91
CA LEU A 398 20.17 1.72 12.01
C LEU A 398 20.51 2.42 13.33
N VAL A 399 19.63 3.28 13.82
CA VAL A 399 19.86 3.98 15.12
C VAL A 399 19.71 3.00 16.28
N GLU A 400 18.66 2.19 16.32
CA GLU A 400 18.38 1.28 17.45
C GLU A 400 19.35 0.09 17.54
N THR A 401 19.99 -0.29 16.44
CA THR A 401 21.00 -1.36 16.41
C THR A 401 22.41 -0.85 16.70
N GLY A 402 22.62 0.47 16.66
CA GLY A 402 23.95 1.11 16.78
C GLY A 402 24.76 1.09 15.48
N LEU A 403 24.24 0.49 14.39
CA LEU A 403 24.91 0.49 13.08
C LEU A 403 25.00 1.90 12.50
N GLY A 404 24.12 2.80 12.91
CA GLY A 404 24.13 4.21 12.50
C GLY A 404 25.31 5.02 13.06
N ASP A 405 25.93 4.57 14.15
CA ASP A 405 27.10 5.23 14.76
C ASP A 405 28.41 4.83 14.05
N GLU A 406 28.40 3.76 13.26
CA GLU A 406 29.56 3.34 12.47
C GLU A 406 29.87 4.38 11.40
N THR A 407 31.15 4.81 11.33
CA THR A 407 31.57 5.93 10.47
C THR A 407 31.21 5.72 9.00
N GLU A 408 31.27 4.49 8.52
CA GLU A 408 30.97 4.09 7.15
C GLU A 408 29.48 4.20 6.78
N ASN A 409 28.59 4.16 7.78
CA ASN A 409 27.14 4.20 7.59
C ASN A 409 26.54 5.61 7.80
N ARG A 410 27.34 6.54 8.34
CA ARG A 410 26.88 7.90 8.69
C ARG A 410 26.39 8.68 7.49
N ASP A 411 27.06 8.58 6.35
CA ASP A 411 26.65 9.28 5.12
C ASP A 411 25.27 8.81 4.63
N ASN A 412 24.99 7.51 4.76
CA ASN A 412 23.67 6.96 4.42
C ASN A 412 22.56 7.59 5.28
N LEU A 413 22.78 7.74 6.59
CA LEU A 413 21.84 8.39 7.50
C LEU A 413 21.67 9.89 7.22
N VAL A 414 22.76 10.60 6.90
CA VAL A 414 22.69 12.03 6.57
C VAL A 414 21.92 12.24 5.27
N ARG A 415 22.12 11.40 4.26
CA ARG A 415 21.34 11.44 3.01
C ARG A 415 19.86 11.14 3.28
N ALA A 416 19.58 10.10 4.07
CA ALA A 416 18.23 9.76 4.48
C ALA A 416 17.55 10.91 5.25
N LEU A 417 18.25 11.58 6.16
CA LEU A 417 17.73 12.74 6.88
C LEU A 417 17.40 13.91 5.95
N ARG A 418 18.23 14.18 4.94
CA ARG A 418 17.95 15.20 3.92
C ARG A 418 16.67 14.89 3.14
N TRP A 419 16.49 13.63 2.79
CA TRP A 419 15.26 13.21 2.11
C TRP A 419 14.03 13.36 3.02
N LEU A 420 14.10 12.93 4.29
CA LEU A 420 13.04 13.11 5.28
C LEU A 420 12.69 14.59 5.50
N ASP A 421 13.70 15.47 5.52
CA ASP A 421 13.54 16.92 5.61
C ASP A 421 12.75 17.49 4.43
N GLN A 422 13.09 17.07 3.21
CA GLN A 422 12.42 17.50 1.98
C GLN A 422 11.01 16.91 1.83
N CYS A 423 10.79 15.69 2.32
CA CYS A 423 9.51 14.98 2.20
C CYS A 423 8.40 15.54 3.11
N GLN A 424 8.75 16.21 4.21
CA GLN A 424 7.75 16.80 5.10
C GLN A 424 6.89 17.84 4.39
N ILE A 425 5.57 17.74 4.52
CA ILE A 425 4.61 18.69 3.98
C ILE A 425 4.63 19.96 4.82
N GLN A 426 5.03 21.08 4.24
CA GLN A 426 5.22 22.35 4.96
C GLN A 426 4.06 23.33 4.79
N GLN A 427 3.13 23.05 3.87
CA GLN A 427 1.97 23.90 3.58
C GLN A 427 0.75 23.04 3.28
N ASN A 428 -0.43 23.54 3.64
CA ASN A 428 -1.68 22.91 3.21
C ASN A 428 -1.87 23.10 1.69
N PRO A 429 -2.45 22.09 0.99
CA PRO A 429 -2.80 22.26 -0.40
C PRO A 429 -3.85 23.38 -0.58
N LYS A 430 -3.84 24.03 -1.74
CA LYS A 430 -4.69 25.19 -2.04
C LYS A 430 -6.19 24.95 -1.82
N TYR A 431 -6.65 23.75 -2.13
CA TYR A 431 -8.08 23.42 -2.13
C TYR A 431 -8.46 22.41 -1.03
N TYR A 432 -7.66 22.23 0.02
CA TYR A 432 -7.90 21.17 0.99
C TYR A 432 -9.29 21.25 1.66
N GLU A 433 -9.73 22.44 2.08
CA GLU A 433 -11.04 22.61 2.71
C GLU A 433 -12.19 22.35 1.75
N SER A 434 -12.13 22.92 0.53
CA SER A 434 -13.21 22.80 -0.48
C SER A 434 -13.29 21.40 -1.09
N SER A 435 -12.23 20.59 -0.98
CA SER A 435 -12.19 19.19 -1.40
C SER A 435 -12.42 18.21 -0.23
N TYR A 436 -12.85 18.72 0.92
CA TYR A 436 -13.13 17.93 2.12
C TYR A 436 -11.91 17.20 2.73
N ARG A 437 -10.68 17.64 2.45
CA ARG A 437 -9.47 17.10 3.05
C ARG A 437 -9.17 17.75 4.40
N HIS A 438 -8.45 17.01 5.26
CA HIS A 438 -7.84 17.60 6.45
C HIS A 438 -6.63 18.46 6.09
N ALA A 439 -6.22 19.32 7.03
CA ALA A 439 -4.93 19.99 6.97
C ALA A 439 -3.80 18.97 6.88
N THR A 440 -2.73 19.30 6.13
CA THR A 440 -1.61 18.40 5.89
C THR A 440 -0.27 18.98 6.34
N LYS A 441 -0.23 20.28 6.70
CA LYS A 441 0.99 20.94 7.16
C LYS A 441 1.56 20.24 8.38
N GLY A 442 2.83 19.83 8.32
CA GLY A 442 3.51 19.06 9.36
C GLY A 442 3.53 17.56 9.13
N ALA A 443 2.70 17.04 8.21
CA ALA A 443 2.64 15.62 7.91
C ALA A 443 3.86 15.11 7.14
N TRP A 444 4.07 13.80 7.22
CA TRP A 444 4.78 13.01 6.22
C TRP A 444 3.76 12.13 5.48
N PRO A 445 3.80 12.08 4.14
CA PRO A 445 2.95 11.21 3.34
C PRO A 445 3.50 9.77 3.34
N PHE A 446 2.78 8.83 2.74
CA PHE A 446 3.27 7.47 2.56
C PHE A 446 4.41 7.36 1.53
N SER A 447 4.32 8.13 0.45
CA SER A 447 5.25 8.14 -0.67
C SER A 447 6.04 9.46 -0.74
N THR A 448 5.66 10.36 -1.61
CA THR A 448 6.35 11.62 -1.89
C THR A 448 5.57 12.84 -1.40
N ARG A 449 6.25 13.94 -1.13
CA ARG A 449 5.62 15.21 -0.73
C ARG A 449 4.60 15.72 -1.75
N THR A 450 4.84 15.50 -3.04
CA THR A 450 3.96 15.98 -4.12
C THR A 450 2.60 15.28 -4.12
N GLN A 451 2.56 13.98 -3.81
CA GLN A 451 1.31 13.25 -3.61
C GLN A 451 0.50 13.83 -2.44
N GLY A 452 1.18 14.27 -1.38
CA GLY A 452 0.70 15.25 -0.41
C GLY A 452 -0.44 14.82 0.48
N TYR A 453 -0.72 13.54 0.64
CA TYR A 453 -1.69 13.06 1.62
C TYR A 453 -1.07 12.89 2.99
N THR A 454 -1.75 13.42 4.02
CA THR A 454 -1.45 13.08 5.41
C THR A 454 -1.72 11.61 5.64
N VAL A 455 -0.77 10.94 6.27
CA VAL A 455 -0.96 9.59 6.80
C VAL A 455 -0.44 9.59 8.23
N SER A 456 -1.29 9.22 9.19
CA SER A 456 -0.99 9.44 10.62
C SER A 456 0.20 8.61 11.11
N ASP A 457 0.26 7.34 10.73
CA ASP A 457 1.38 6.44 11.04
C ASP A 457 2.66 6.88 10.32
N CYS A 458 2.60 7.22 9.03
CA CYS A 458 3.74 7.75 8.29
C CYS A 458 4.27 9.06 8.90
N THR A 459 3.37 9.93 9.37
CA THR A 459 3.76 11.15 10.09
C THR A 459 4.44 10.80 11.42
N GLY A 460 3.92 9.82 12.15
CA GLY A 460 4.53 9.30 13.36
C GLY A 460 5.91 8.71 13.12
N GLU A 461 6.03 7.80 12.16
CA GLU A 461 7.29 7.11 11.85
C GLU A 461 8.34 8.07 11.24
N GLY A 462 7.91 9.01 10.38
CA GLY A 462 8.80 10.05 9.83
C GLY A 462 9.33 10.98 10.92
N MET A 463 8.48 11.43 11.85
CA MET A 463 8.89 12.26 13.00
C MET A 463 9.84 11.49 13.94
N LYS A 464 9.54 10.23 14.23
CA LYS A 464 10.38 9.33 15.04
C LYS A 464 11.76 9.16 14.41
N SER A 465 11.82 8.90 13.10
CA SER A 465 13.07 8.75 12.36
C SER A 465 13.94 10.00 12.42
N VAL A 466 13.35 11.18 12.19
CA VAL A 466 14.05 12.46 12.29
C VAL A 466 14.61 12.68 13.68
N LEU A 467 13.79 12.44 14.74
CA LEU A 467 14.21 12.59 16.13
C LEU A 467 15.34 11.62 16.47
N TYR A 468 15.25 10.37 16.04
CA TYR A 468 16.29 9.36 16.26
C TYR A 468 17.62 9.78 15.63
N ILE A 469 17.63 10.18 14.36
CA ILE A 469 18.87 10.59 13.69
C ILE A 469 19.41 11.86 14.34
N GLN A 470 18.59 12.88 14.54
CA GLN A 470 19.07 14.20 15.01
C GLN A 470 19.49 14.22 16.48
N GLU A 471 18.96 13.34 17.33
CA GLU A 471 19.21 13.37 18.78
C GLU A 471 20.16 12.25 19.23
N HIS A 472 20.30 11.17 18.48
CA HIS A 472 21.07 10.00 18.92
C HIS A 472 22.31 9.69 18.07
N VAL A 473 22.41 10.21 16.84
CA VAL A 473 23.58 9.99 16.01
C VAL A 473 24.50 11.22 16.06
N GLU A 474 25.73 11.01 16.54
CA GLU A 474 26.70 12.11 16.68
C GLU A 474 27.05 12.75 15.33
N SER A 475 27.25 14.08 15.35
CA SER A 475 27.66 14.87 14.20
C SER A 475 26.68 14.90 13.02
N THR A 476 25.42 14.49 13.21
CA THR A 476 24.37 14.68 12.21
C THR A 476 23.81 16.10 12.25
N PRO A 477 23.48 16.72 11.11
CA PRO A 477 22.90 18.06 11.09
C PRO A 477 21.46 18.04 11.62
N LYS A 478 21.03 19.13 12.28
CA LYS A 478 19.64 19.33 12.67
C LYS A 478 18.90 20.05 11.53
N LEU A 479 18.38 19.30 10.57
CA LEU A 479 17.71 19.84 9.37
C LEU A 479 16.26 20.19 9.63
N VAL A 480 15.52 19.31 10.31
CA VAL A 480 14.14 19.55 10.68
C VAL A 480 14.10 20.31 11.99
N SER A 481 13.64 21.57 11.97
CA SER A 481 13.59 22.43 13.13
C SER A 481 12.53 22.02 14.15
N GLU A 482 12.69 22.41 15.42
CA GLU A 482 11.70 22.24 16.48
C GLU A 482 10.30 22.70 16.05
N ARG A 483 10.20 23.87 15.39
CA ARG A 483 8.92 24.40 14.89
C ARG A 483 8.22 23.42 13.95
N ARG A 484 8.97 22.81 13.03
CA ARG A 484 8.43 21.85 12.06
C ARG A 484 8.00 20.55 12.73
N LEU A 485 8.72 20.09 13.75
CA LEU A 485 8.31 18.96 14.59
C LEU A 485 7.06 19.31 15.40
N CYS A 486 6.95 20.54 15.91
CA CYS A 486 5.73 21.03 16.56
C CYS A 486 4.52 21.08 15.62
N ASP A 487 4.70 21.47 14.34
CA ASP A 487 3.64 21.41 13.32
C ASP A 487 3.13 19.96 13.16
N SER A 488 4.02 18.95 13.20
CA SER A 488 3.61 17.52 13.16
C SER A 488 2.84 17.09 14.39
N VAL A 489 3.28 17.51 15.56
CA VAL A 489 2.57 17.23 16.83
C VAL A 489 1.17 17.85 16.80
N ASP A 490 1.03 19.12 16.41
CA ASP A 490 -0.26 19.78 16.32
C ASP A 490 -1.22 19.06 15.36
N LEU A 491 -0.70 18.59 14.25
CA LEU A 491 -1.46 17.78 13.30
C LEU A 491 -1.94 16.47 13.95
N LEU A 492 -1.03 15.70 14.55
CA LEU A 492 -1.37 14.41 15.18
C LEU A 492 -2.35 14.58 16.33
N LEU A 493 -2.18 15.60 17.17
CA LEU A 493 -3.14 15.89 18.25
C LEU A 493 -4.55 16.16 17.73
N GLY A 494 -4.66 16.73 16.51
CA GLY A 494 -5.94 17.00 15.85
C GLY A 494 -6.56 15.79 15.16
N MET A 495 -5.85 14.67 15.04
CA MET A 495 -6.32 13.48 14.31
C MET A 495 -6.86 12.36 15.21
N GLN A 496 -6.83 12.52 16.56
CA GLN A 496 -7.36 11.49 17.44
C GLN A 496 -8.87 11.35 17.30
N ASN A 497 -9.33 10.14 17.07
CA ASN A 497 -10.74 9.79 17.01
C ASN A 497 -11.40 9.73 18.41
N PRO A 498 -12.73 9.82 18.51
CA PRO A 498 -13.45 9.77 19.79
C PRO A 498 -13.24 8.48 20.59
N ASP A 499 -12.89 7.37 19.93
CA ASP A 499 -12.56 6.10 20.59
C ASP A 499 -11.14 6.05 21.18
N GLY A 500 -10.35 7.10 20.96
CA GLY A 500 -8.96 7.23 21.38
C GLY A 500 -7.93 6.76 20.35
N GLY A 501 -8.35 6.05 19.30
CA GLY A 501 -7.50 5.55 18.24
C GLY A 501 -7.21 6.56 17.12
N PHE A 502 -6.42 6.13 16.16
CA PHE A 502 -6.06 6.90 14.98
C PHE A 502 -6.38 6.12 13.70
N ALA A 503 -6.93 6.82 12.73
CA ALA A 503 -7.11 6.34 11.37
C ALA A 503 -5.89 6.72 10.51
N SER A 504 -5.82 6.19 9.30
CA SER A 504 -4.68 6.46 8.41
C SER A 504 -4.69 7.88 7.87
N TYR A 505 -5.74 8.27 7.16
CA TYR A 505 -5.75 9.51 6.36
C TYR A 505 -6.53 10.65 7.01
N GLU A 506 -7.65 10.36 7.64
CA GLU A 506 -8.59 11.36 8.15
C GLU A 506 -9.25 10.88 9.45
N CYS A 507 -9.84 11.78 10.22
CA CYS A 507 -10.71 11.40 11.33
C CYS A 507 -11.98 10.70 10.83
N ILE A 508 -12.56 9.86 11.67
CA ILE A 508 -13.87 9.26 11.43
C ILE A 508 -14.91 10.40 11.38
N ARG A 509 -15.60 10.53 10.23
CA ARG A 509 -16.62 11.57 9.99
C ARG A 509 -18.03 11.01 9.93
N GLY A 510 -18.16 9.75 9.51
CA GLY A 510 -19.43 9.08 9.29
C GLY A 510 -19.86 8.18 10.43
N PRO A 511 -21.16 8.00 10.64
CA PRO A 511 -21.67 7.00 11.57
C PRO A 511 -21.45 5.58 11.02
N GLY A 512 -21.23 4.61 11.92
CA GLY A 512 -20.93 3.21 11.56
C GLY A 512 -21.98 2.50 10.69
N TRP A 513 -23.24 2.95 10.74
CA TRP A 513 -24.29 2.36 9.91
C TRP A 513 -24.08 2.63 8.39
N LEU A 514 -23.21 3.59 8.00
CA LEU A 514 -22.86 3.80 6.60
C LEU A 514 -22.20 2.56 5.98
N GLU A 515 -21.56 1.71 6.76
CA GLU A 515 -21.00 0.44 6.26
C GLU A 515 -22.07 -0.53 5.72
N LEU A 516 -23.34 -0.35 6.14
CA LEU A 516 -24.46 -1.09 5.58
C LEU A 516 -24.79 -0.69 4.13
N LEU A 517 -24.24 0.41 3.65
CA LEU A 517 -24.42 0.97 2.32
C LEU A 517 -23.18 0.79 1.43
N ASN A 518 -22.36 -0.20 1.71
CA ASN A 518 -21.15 -0.47 0.91
C ASN A 518 -21.52 -0.93 -0.50
N PRO A 519 -21.12 -0.18 -1.55
CA PRO A 519 -21.44 -0.49 -2.94
C PRO A 519 -20.44 -1.43 -3.62
N ALA A 520 -19.33 -1.77 -2.95
CA ALA A 520 -18.31 -2.65 -3.49
C ALA A 520 -18.43 -4.06 -2.89
N GLU A 521 -18.40 -5.07 -3.74
CA GLU A 521 -18.50 -6.47 -3.33
C GLU A 521 -17.14 -7.08 -2.97
N VAL A 522 -16.06 -6.51 -3.53
CA VAL A 522 -14.69 -7.01 -3.35
C VAL A 522 -13.98 -6.43 -2.13
N PHE A 523 -14.56 -5.44 -1.46
CA PHE A 523 -13.99 -4.79 -0.29
C PHE A 523 -15.01 -4.60 0.82
N GLY A 524 -14.65 -4.94 2.05
CA GLY A 524 -15.43 -4.62 3.25
C GLY A 524 -14.87 -3.39 3.99
N ALA A 525 -15.66 -2.80 4.88
CA ALA A 525 -15.26 -1.70 5.75
C ALA A 525 -14.62 -0.50 5.01
N ILE A 526 -15.25 -0.07 3.91
CA ILE A 526 -14.73 1.01 3.05
C ILE A 526 -15.58 2.29 3.04
N MET A 527 -16.71 2.28 3.71
CA MET A 527 -17.61 3.44 3.65
C MET A 527 -17.19 4.58 4.56
N ILE A 528 -16.60 4.25 5.70
CA ILE A 528 -16.08 5.26 6.63
C ILE A 528 -14.63 4.96 7.00
N GLU A 529 -13.95 5.94 7.57
CA GLU A 529 -12.64 5.72 8.18
C GLU A 529 -12.79 4.95 9.49
N HIS A 530 -11.77 4.17 9.86
CA HIS A 530 -11.71 3.39 11.09
C HIS A 530 -10.43 3.70 11.86
N SER A 531 -10.45 3.51 13.17
CA SER A 531 -9.22 3.51 13.98
C SER A 531 -8.49 2.18 13.82
N TYR A 532 -7.17 2.23 13.64
CA TYR A 532 -6.32 1.05 13.45
C TYR A 532 -5.26 0.95 14.55
N PRO A 533 -4.95 -0.26 15.03
CA PRO A 533 -3.87 -0.46 16.00
C PRO A 533 -2.54 0.13 15.51
N GLU A 534 -2.14 -0.12 14.26
CA GLU A 534 -0.86 0.32 13.68
C GLU A 534 -0.74 1.85 13.67
N CYS A 535 -1.76 2.55 13.18
CA CYS A 535 -1.76 4.01 13.14
C CYS A 535 -1.71 4.60 14.56
N THR A 536 -2.44 3.98 15.49
CA THR A 536 -2.48 4.41 16.90
C THR A 536 -1.12 4.22 17.57
N THR A 537 -0.47 3.10 17.36
CA THR A 537 0.85 2.79 17.93
C THR A 537 1.95 3.72 17.44
N SER A 538 1.98 4.00 16.12
CA SER A 538 2.94 4.94 15.53
C SER A 538 2.81 6.33 16.12
N VAL A 539 1.58 6.80 16.40
CA VAL A 539 1.36 8.09 17.06
C VAL A 539 1.79 8.06 18.52
N ILE A 540 1.50 6.99 19.28
CA ILE A 540 1.97 6.83 20.67
C ILE A 540 3.50 6.92 20.72
N THR A 541 4.19 6.16 19.87
CA THR A 541 5.66 6.12 19.88
C THR A 541 6.26 7.47 19.53
N ALA A 542 5.77 8.09 18.47
CA ALA A 542 6.24 9.40 18.03
C ALA A 542 6.04 10.51 19.08
N LEU A 543 4.84 10.63 19.65
CA LEU A 543 4.55 11.61 20.71
C LEU A 543 5.32 11.32 22.00
N SER A 544 5.53 10.04 22.35
CA SER A 544 6.30 9.65 23.52
C SER A 544 7.78 10.02 23.39
N ILE A 545 8.35 9.88 22.18
CA ILE A 545 9.72 10.27 21.89
C ILE A 545 9.85 11.80 21.82
N PHE A 546 8.94 12.46 21.10
CA PHE A 546 8.95 13.91 20.98
C PHE A 546 8.92 14.62 22.33
N ARG A 547 8.02 14.23 23.26
CA ARG A 547 7.93 14.89 24.57
C ARG A 547 9.18 14.74 25.45
N LYS A 548 10.06 13.76 25.18
CA LYS A 548 11.34 13.62 25.89
C LYS A 548 12.33 14.69 25.42
N SER A 549 12.38 14.95 24.12
CA SER A 549 13.24 15.99 23.54
C SER A 549 12.68 17.40 23.78
N TYR A 550 11.35 17.55 23.77
CA TYR A 550 10.65 18.84 23.89
C TYR A 550 9.58 18.83 25.00
N PRO A 551 9.97 18.65 26.28
CA PRO A 551 9.02 18.41 27.40
C PRO A 551 8.11 19.59 27.71
N LYS A 552 8.41 20.78 27.19
CA LYS A 552 7.63 22.01 27.44
C LYS A 552 6.51 22.23 26.42
N TYR A 553 6.53 21.52 25.28
CA TYR A 553 5.56 21.71 24.22
C TYR A 553 4.29 20.89 24.48
N ARG A 554 3.18 21.53 24.77
CA ARG A 554 1.83 20.97 24.95
C ARG A 554 1.78 19.68 25.81
N PRO A 555 2.47 19.61 26.98
CA PRO A 555 2.65 18.35 27.69
C PRO A 555 1.34 17.69 28.13
N ALA A 556 0.33 18.51 28.52
CA ALA A 556 -0.98 18.01 28.97
C ALA A 556 -1.78 17.40 27.80
N ASP A 557 -1.76 18.05 26.64
CA ASP A 557 -2.47 17.55 25.44
C ASP A 557 -1.84 16.25 24.93
N ILE A 558 -0.51 16.21 24.84
CA ILE A 558 0.24 15.01 24.45
C ILE A 558 -0.05 13.85 25.41
N GLN A 559 -0.01 14.11 26.73
CA GLN A 559 -0.30 13.07 27.72
C GLN A 559 -1.72 12.55 27.59
N LYS A 560 -2.70 13.42 27.40
CA LYS A 560 -4.10 13.05 27.20
C LYS A 560 -4.28 12.16 25.98
N VAL A 561 -3.66 12.54 24.85
CA VAL A 561 -3.75 11.78 23.60
C VAL A 561 -3.11 10.41 23.76
N ILE A 562 -1.92 10.32 24.37
CA ILE A 562 -1.26 9.02 24.63
C ILE A 562 -2.13 8.15 25.53
N THR A 563 -2.70 8.69 26.62
CA THR A 563 -3.55 7.92 27.53
C THR A 563 -4.76 7.33 26.81
N ASN A 564 -5.48 8.14 26.03
CA ASN A 564 -6.63 7.67 25.24
C ASN A 564 -6.23 6.60 24.22
N ALA A 565 -5.06 6.78 23.56
CA ALA A 565 -4.57 5.85 22.56
C ALA A 565 -4.17 4.49 23.17
N VAL A 566 -3.57 4.49 24.37
CA VAL A 566 -3.28 3.26 25.12
C VAL A 566 -4.58 2.54 25.52
N ASP A 567 -5.58 3.30 26.01
CA ASP A 567 -6.90 2.73 26.31
C ASP A 567 -7.57 2.09 25.10
N TYR A 568 -7.41 2.70 23.90
CA TYR A 568 -7.86 2.12 22.66
C TYR A 568 -7.14 0.79 22.36
N LEU A 569 -5.81 0.74 22.48
CA LEU A 569 -5.04 -0.48 22.23
C LEU A 569 -5.43 -1.62 23.16
N HIS A 570 -5.64 -1.33 24.44
CA HIS A 570 -6.10 -2.33 25.39
C HIS A 570 -7.47 -2.91 24.99
N LYS A 571 -8.39 -2.08 24.50
CA LYS A 571 -9.72 -2.51 24.05
C LYS A 571 -9.67 -3.24 22.70
N ALA A 572 -8.70 -2.92 21.84
CA ALA A 572 -8.54 -3.53 20.53
C ALA A 572 -7.85 -4.91 20.58
N GLN A 573 -7.23 -5.27 21.73
CA GLN A 573 -6.64 -6.58 21.90
C GLN A 573 -7.71 -7.67 21.85
N THR A 574 -7.49 -8.69 21.02
CA THR A 574 -8.38 -9.84 20.92
C THR A 574 -8.39 -10.68 22.20
N PHE A 575 -9.41 -11.51 22.36
CA PHE A 575 -9.54 -12.33 23.58
C PHE A 575 -8.33 -13.25 23.81
N ASP A 576 -7.76 -13.79 22.74
CA ASP A 576 -6.59 -14.67 22.73
C ASP A 576 -5.25 -13.93 22.89
N GLY A 577 -5.25 -12.59 22.86
CA GLY A 577 -4.09 -11.76 23.15
C GLY A 577 -3.43 -11.08 21.96
N GLY A 578 -3.91 -11.31 20.74
CA GLY A 578 -3.41 -10.66 19.53
C GLY A 578 -4.00 -9.26 19.27
N TRP A 579 -3.53 -8.59 18.24
CA TRP A 579 -4.16 -7.45 17.59
C TRP A 579 -4.26 -7.73 16.10
N VAL A 580 -5.41 -7.37 15.50
CA VAL A 580 -5.64 -7.58 14.06
C VAL A 580 -5.00 -6.43 13.29
N GLY A 581 -4.02 -6.75 12.43
CA GLY A 581 -3.42 -5.81 11.50
C GLY A 581 -4.36 -5.46 10.35
N SER A 582 -4.26 -4.23 9.85
CA SER A 582 -5.09 -3.70 8.75
C SER A 582 -4.28 -3.33 7.52
N TRP A 583 -2.97 -3.07 7.68
CA TRP A 583 -2.03 -2.71 6.61
C TRP A 583 -0.92 -3.72 6.42
N GLY A 584 -0.61 -4.51 7.44
CA GLY A 584 0.32 -5.65 7.37
C GLY A 584 -0.37 -6.95 7.77
N ILE A 585 0.15 -8.08 7.30
CA ILE A 585 -0.33 -9.42 7.62
C ILE A 585 0.31 -9.87 8.90
N CYS A 586 -0.42 -10.20 9.85
CA CYS A 586 -1.63 -9.61 10.42
C CYS A 586 -1.38 -9.42 11.91
N PHE A 587 -1.40 -10.52 12.70
CA PHE A 587 -1.22 -10.49 14.15
C PHE A 587 0.24 -10.24 14.54
N THR A 588 1.22 -10.82 13.83
CA THR A 588 2.65 -10.59 14.11
C THR A 588 3.03 -9.13 13.87
N TYR A 589 2.54 -8.53 12.76
CA TYR A 589 2.73 -7.13 12.42
C TYR A 589 2.16 -6.21 13.49
N ALA A 590 0.87 -6.36 13.80
CA ALA A 590 0.20 -5.53 14.79
C ALA A 590 0.78 -5.71 16.21
N ALA A 591 1.20 -6.93 16.57
CA ALA A 591 1.82 -7.21 17.87
C ALA A 591 3.16 -6.48 18.05
N GLN A 592 4.00 -6.41 17.00
CA GLN A 592 5.26 -5.68 17.07
C GLN A 592 5.03 -4.21 17.45
N PHE A 593 4.16 -3.53 16.73
CA PHE A 593 3.86 -2.12 16.97
C PHE A 593 3.17 -1.90 18.31
N ALA A 594 2.23 -2.76 18.69
CA ALA A 594 1.54 -2.67 19.97
C ALA A 594 2.52 -2.85 21.14
N CYS A 595 3.38 -3.87 21.10
CA CYS A 595 4.35 -4.11 22.17
C CYS A 595 5.36 -2.97 22.29
N GLU A 596 5.86 -2.41 21.16
CA GLU A 596 6.75 -1.24 21.17
C GLU A 596 6.09 -0.05 21.87
N SER A 597 4.88 0.29 21.47
CA SER A 597 4.18 1.47 22.00
C SER A 597 3.84 1.34 23.48
N LEU A 598 3.40 0.16 23.93
CA LEU A 598 3.10 -0.12 25.33
C LEU A 598 4.37 -0.11 26.20
N ALA A 599 5.49 -0.63 25.66
CA ALA A 599 6.78 -0.56 26.33
C ALA A 599 7.24 0.89 26.57
N LEU A 600 7.03 1.78 25.61
CA LEU A 600 7.40 3.20 25.73
C LEU A 600 6.60 3.95 26.81
N VAL A 601 5.41 3.48 27.15
CA VAL A 601 4.61 4.03 28.26
C VAL A 601 4.81 3.28 29.58
N GLY A 602 5.76 2.34 29.63
CA GLY A 602 6.21 1.68 30.86
C GLY A 602 5.58 0.31 31.12
N GLU A 603 4.81 -0.24 30.17
CA GLU A 603 4.30 -1.59 30.28
C GLU A 603 5.37 -2.61 29.87
N LYS A 604 5.44 -3.73 30.60
CA LYS A 604 6.35 -4.85 30.35
C LYS A 604 5.66 -6.17 30.64
N TYR A 605 6.23 -7.27 30.23
CA TYR A 605 5.73 -8.61 30.53
C TYR A 605 5.44 -8.80 32.03
N GLU A 606 6.30 -8.30 32.92
CA GLU A 606 6.18 -8.45 34.37
C GLU A 606 4.98 -7.70 34.98
N ASN A 607 4.60 -6.53 34.42
CA ASN A 607 3.60 -5.64 35.01
C ASN A 607 2.31 -5.50 34.19
N SER A 608 2.28 -5.93 32.91
CA SER A 608 1.12 -5.81 32.03
C SER A 608 0.51 -7.17 31.70
N SER A 609 -0.80 -7.30 31.97
CA SER A 609 -1.55 -8.49 31.56
C SER A 609 -1.76 -8.54 30.04
N TYR A 610 -1.79 -7.39 29.36
CA TYR A 610 -1.90 -7.29 27.92
C TYR A 610 -0.66 -7.82 27.22
N LEU A 611 0.52 -7.42 27.68
CA LEU A 611 1.78 -7.92 27.11
C LEU A 611 2.03 -9.39 27.43
N ARG A 612 1.61 -9.90 28.61
CA ARG A 612 1.65 -11.34 28.87
C ARG A 612 0.81 -12.15 27.89
N LYS A 613 -0.44 -11.72 27.67
CA LYS A 613 -1.33 -12.36 26.70
C LYS A 613 -0.76 -12.31 25.27
N ALA A 614 -0.17 -11.19 24.88
CA ALA A 614 0.46 -11.05 23.56
C ALA A 614 1.65 -12.02 23.40
N CYS A 615 2.50 -12.15 24.43
CA CYS A 615 3.59 -13.12 24.40
C CYS A 615 3.07 -14.55 24.34
N ASP A 616 2.07 -14.89 25.15
CA ASP A 616 1.46 -16.24 25.17
C ASP A 616 0.84 -16.58 23.79
N PHE A 617 0.14 -15.62 23.18
CA PHE A 617 -0.41 -15.74 21.83
C PHE A 617 0.68 -16.02 20.80
N LEU A 618 1.72 -15.19 20.75
CA LEU A 618 2.80 -15.36 19.78
C LEU A 618 3.53 -16.70 19.98
N LEU A 619 3.85 -17.06 21.22
CA LEU A 619 4.53 -18.31 21.54
C LEU A 619 3.70 -19.54 21.20
N GLY A 620 2.37 -19.44 21.31
CA GLY A 620 1.44 -20.50 20.88
C GLY A 620 1.50 -20.78 19.38
N HIS A 621 1.97 -19.81 18.57
CA HIS A 621 2.11 -19.92 17.12
C HIS A 621 3.56 -20.05 16.63
N GLN A 622 4.55 -20.09 17.54
CA GLN A 622 5.93 -20.33 17.14
C GLN A 622 6.11 -21.78 16.68
N ARG A 623 6.62 -21.96 15.48
CA ARG A 623 6.83 -23.27 14.87
C ARG A 623 8.06 -24.00 15.39
N ALA A 624 8.16 -25.29 15.06
CA ALA A 624 9.26 -26.15 15.48
C ALA A 624 10.64 -25.65 15.00
N ASP A 625 10.70 -24.99 13.84
CA ASP A 625 11.92 -24.38 13.30
C ASP A 625 12.32 -23.06 13.99
N GLY A 626 11.48 -22.54 14.89
CA GLY A 626 11.72 -21.33 15.65
C GLY A 626 11.11 -20.06 15.05
N GLY A 627 10.48 -20.13 13.88
CA GLY A 627 9.88 -18.99 13.20
C GLY A 627 8.36 -18.94 13.32
N TRP A 628 7.78 -17.93 12.64
CA TRP A 628 6.34 -17.74 12.45
C TRP A 628 6.02 -17.69 10.97
N GLY A 629 4.84 -18.19 10.62
CA GLY A 629 4.30 -18.12 9.27
C GLY A 629 2.81 -17.85 9.32
N GLU A 630 2.39 -16.67 8.91
CA GLU A 630 1.01 -16.22 8.93
C GLU A 630 0.48 -15.94 7.54
N SER A 631 -0.71 -16.46 7.23
CA SER A 631 -1.41 -16.28 5.95
C SER A 631 -2.19 -14.97 5.94
N TYR A 632 -2.33 -14.33 4.77
CA TYR A 632 -3.22 -13.19 4.55
C TYR A 632 -4.68 -13.48 4.96
N LYS A 633 -5.09 -14.75 4.97
CA LYS A 633 -6.41 -15.16 5.43
C LYS A 633 -6.68 -14.82 6.90
N SER A 634 -5.64 -14.59 7.70
CA SER A 634 -5.80 -14.02 9.04
C SER A 634 -6.47 -12.65 9.03
N CYS A 635 -6.17 -11.81 8.02
CA CYS A 635 -6.80 -10.50 7.86
C CYS A 635 -8.27 -10.62 7.42
N GLU A 636 -8.57 -11.56 6.54
CA GLU A 636 -9.95 -11.80 6.05
C GLU A 636 -10.86 -12.27 7.18
N THR A 637 -10.37 -13.21 7.99
CA THR A 637 -11.15 -13.88 9.04
C THR A 637 -11.06 -13.20 10.41
N SER A 638 -10.05 -12.34 10.62
CA SER A 638 -9.67 -11.79 11.93
C SER A 638 -9.36 -12.88 12.97
N VAL A 639 -8.91 -14.05 12.51
CA VAL A 639 -8.46 -15.20 13.31
C VAL A 639 -7.14 -15.68 12.71
N TRP A 640 -6.19 -16.11 13.56
CA TRP A 640 -4.91 -16.62 13.07
C TRP A 640 -5.10 -17.80 12.11
N VAL A 641 -4.50 -17.67 10.93
CA VAL A 641 -4.43 -18.73 9.91
C VAL A 641 -2.97 -18.95 9.56
N GLU A 642 -2.51 -20.17 9.76
CA GLU A 642 -1.13 -20.56 9.46
C GLU A 642 -0.83 -20.45 7.96
N HIS A 643 0.37 -19.95 7.63
CA HIS A 643 0.94 -20.08 6.30
C HIS A 643 1.61 -21.47 6.16
N GLU A 644 1.80 -21.97 4.94
CA GLU A 644 2.44 -23.27 4.71
C GLU A 644 3.88 -23.31 5.24
N GLN A 645 4.61 -22.20 5.16
CA GLN A 645 6.00 -22.07 5.57
C GLN A 645 6.18 -20.93 6.57
N THR A 646 7.24 -21.00 7.39
CA THR A 646 7.72 -19.86 8.16
C THR A 646 8.26 -18.78 7.22
N GLN A 647 8.08 -17.52 7.62
CA GLN A 647 8.49 -16.36 6.86
C GLN A 647 9.46 -15.51 7.67
N VAL A 648 10.53 -15.03 7.03
CA VAL A 648 11.57 -14.21 7.71
C VAL A 648 10.95 -12.95 8.30
N VAL A 649 10.13 -12.21 7.55
CA VAL A 649 9.54 -10.95 8.01
C VAL A 649 8.57 -11.17 9.17
N GLN A 650 7.69 -12.17 9.08
CA GLN A 650 6.76 -12.55 10.16
C GLN A 650 7.51 -12.96 11.43
N THR A 651 8.60 -13.69 11.25
CA THR A 651 9.49 -14.09 12.36
C THR A 651 10.14 -12.87 13.01
N CYS A 652 10.56 -11.88 12.23
CA CYS A 652 11.14 -10.65 12.75
C CYS A 652 10.12 -9.85 13.57
N TRP A 653 8.90 -9.67 13.08
CA TRP A 653 7.86 -8.95 13.81
C TRP A 653 7.50 -9.62 15.14
N ALA A 654 7.26 -10.94 15.13
CA ALA A 654 6.95 -11.68 16.34
C ALA A 654 8.08 -11.61 17.36
N THR A 655 9.34 -11.75 16.90
CA THR A 655 10.52 -11.67 17.77
C THR A 655 10.69 -10.28 18.37
N MET A 656 10.50 -9.21 17.57
CA MET A 656 10.56 -7.84 18.08
C MET A 656 9.47 -7.57 19.10
N ALA A 657 8.25 -8.09 18.90
CA ALA A 657 7.18 -7.98 19.90
C ALA A 657 7.59 -8.59 21.24
N LEU A 658 8.20 -9.79 21.25
CA LEU A 658 8.71 -10.42 22.46
C LEU A 658 9.81 -9.59 23.14
N ILE A 659 10.74 -9.02 22.36
CA ILE A 659 11.83 -8.16 22.86
C ILE A 659 11.25 -6.88 23.49
N TYR A 660 10.32 -6.18 22.80
CA TYR A 660 9.70 -4.98 23.33
C TYR A 660 8.86 -5.25 24.59
N ALA A 661 8.19 -6.39 24.65
CA ALA A 661 7.47 -6.83 25.84
C ALA A 661 8.39 -7.17 27.02
N HIS A 662 9.70 -7.19 26.85
CA HIS A 662 10.69 -7.70 27.83
C HIS A 662 10.39 -9.14 28.26
N TYR A 663 10.12 -10.03 27.30
CA TYR A 663 9.87 -11.44 27.57
C TYR A 663 11.11 -12.13 28.17
N PRO A 664 11.02 -12.76 29.36
CA PRO A 664 12.21 -13.12 30.16
C PRO A 664 12.94 -14.38 29.68
N ASN A 665 12.29 -15.24 28.87
CA ASN A 665 12.94 -16.47 28.39
C ASN A 665 13.64 -16.22 27.04
N PRO A 666 14.96 -16.36 26.93
CA PRO A 666 15.72 -16.13 25.71
C PRO A 666 15.47 -17.17 24.61
N GLU A 667 15.06 -18.38 24.95
CA GLU A 667 15.04 -19.53 24.02
C GLU A 667 14.19 -19.30 22.76
N PRO A 668 12.94 -18.80 22.81
CA PRO A 668 12.17 -18.51 21.60
C PRO A 668 12.83 -17.47 20.70
N ILE A 669 13.45 -16.45 21.29
CA ILE A 669 14.16 -15.38 20.57
C ILE A 669 15.43 -15.94 19.91
N GLU A 670 16.21 -16.76 20.62
CA GLU A 670 17.41 -17.39 20.06
C GLU A 670 17.08 -18.31 18.88
N ARG A 671 16.00 -19.08 18.95
CA ARG A 671 15.54 -19.94 17.84
C ARG A 671 15.17 -19.11 16.61
N ALA A 672 14.43 -18.03 16.79
CA ALA A 672 14.05 -17.11 15.72
C ALA A 672 15.29 -16.47 15.07
N VAL A 673 16.24 -15.99 15.87
CA VAL A 673 17.50 -15.43 15.38
C VAL A 673 18.28 -16.45 14.54
N HIS A 674 18.37 -17.69 15.00
CA HIS A 674 19.03 -18.74 14.25
C HIS A 674 18.36 -19.01 12.89
N LEU A 675 17.04 -19.02 12.84
CA LEU A 675 16.30 -19.19 11.60
C LEU A 675 16.60 -18.06 10.61
N VAL A 676 16.48 -16.81 11.06
CA VAL A 676 16.69 -15.62 10.18
C VAL A 676 18.14 -15.55 9.69
N MET A 677 19.13 -15.83 10.56
CA MET A 677 20.55 -15.91 10.17
C MET A 677 20.80 -17.05 9.16
N SER A 678 20.15 -18.20 9.33
CA SER A 678 20.34 -19.35 8.43
C SER A 678 19.80 -19.11 7.01
N ARG A 679 18.89 -18.16 6.84
CA ARG A 679 18.29 -17.78 5.56
C ARG A 679 18.95 -16.57 4.89
N GLN A 680 19.98 -15.99 5.53
CA GLN A 680 20.75 -14.92 4.93
C GLN A 680 21.60 -15.45 3.78
N ASN A 681 21.52 -14.82 2.61
CA ASN A 681 22.33 -15.12 1.44
C ASN A 681 23.82 -14.74 1.68
N PRO A 682 24.75 -15.32 0.90
CA PRO A 682 26.19 -15.00 1.04
C PRO A 682 26.51 -13.50 0.84
N ASP A 683 25.74 -12.79 0.03
CA ASP A 683 25.87 -11.33 -0.21
C ASP A 683 25.27 -10.47 0.92
N GLY A 684 24.68 -11.06 1.95
CA GLY A 684 24.04 -10.38 3.07
C GLY A 684 22.53 -10.15 2.90
N SER A 685 21.96 -10.40 1.73
CA SER A 685 20.52 -10.22 1.45
C SER A 685 19.65 -11.35 2.01
N TRP A 686 18.33 -11.17 1.92
CA TRP A 686 17.31 -12.21 2.12
C TRP A 686 16.40 -12.31 0.90
N SER A 687 15.96 -13.53 0.61
CA SER A 687 15.01 -13.77 -0.47
C SER A 687 13.61 -13.26 -0.12
N GLN A 688 12.84 -12.86 -1.15
CA GLN A 688 11.41 -12.61 -0.99
C GLN A 688 10.69 -13.96 -0.80
N GLU A 689 9.82 -14.05 0.22
CA GLU A 689 9.14 -15.31 0.55
C GLU A 689 7.64 -15.25 0.29
N ALA A 690 6.96 -14.25 0.84
CA ALA A 690 5.51 -14.07 0.72
C ALA A 690 5.15 -12.58 0.77
N MET A 691 3.87 -12.28 0.55
CA MET A 691 3.35 -10.91 0.68
C MET A 691 3.30 -10.52 2.16
N GLU A 692 3.69 -9.31 2.46
CA GLU A 692 3.76 -8.79 3.83
C GLU A 692 2.59 -7.87 4.16
N GLY A 693 2.07 -7.17 3.17
CA GLY A 693 1.02 -6.17 3.33
C GLY A 693 -0.35 -6.65 2.93
N ILE A 694 -1.34 -5.92 3.41
CA ILE A 694 -2.75 -6.14 3.09
C ILE A 694 -3.44 -4.79 2.93
N PHE A 695 -4.40 -4.70 2.04
CA PHE A 695 -5.30 -3.57 1.87
C PHE A 695 -6.74 -4.03 2.04
N ASN A 696 -7.49 -3.38 2.94
CA ASN A 696 -8.89 -3.67 3.23
C ASN A 696 -9.19 -5.16 3.49
N LYS A 697 -8.29 -5.85 4.19
CA LYS A 697 -8.42 -7.24 4.60
C LYS A 697 -8.40 -8.28 3.48
N SER A 698 -8.61 -7.91 2.21
CA SER A 698 -8.81 -8.84 1.10
C SER A 698 -7.79 -8.77 -0.03
N VAL A 699 -6.88 -7.78 -0.02
CA VAL A 699 -5.92 -7.57 -1.11
C VAL A 699 -4.51 -7.51 -0.58
N THR A 700 -3.67 -8.48 -0.93
CA THR A 700 -2.26 -8.45 -0.53
C THR A 700 -1.46 -7.43 -1.33
N ILE A 701 -0.49 -6.81 -0.67
CA ILE A 701 0.43 -5.83 -1.23
C ILE A 701 1.86 -6.16 -0.78
N ALA A 702 2.81 -6.08 -1.71
CA ALA A 702 4.22 -6.33 -1.43
C ALA A 702 4.89 -5.14 -0.76
N TYR A 703 5.68 -5.43 0.28
CA TYR A 703 6.63 -4.51 0.91
C TYR A 703 8.03 -5.13 0.87
N PRO A 704 8.65 -5.31 -0.30
CA PRO A 704 9.87 -6.10 -0.43
C PRO A 704 11.08 -5.51 0.30
N ASN A 705 11.04 -4.25 0.74
CA ASN A 705 12.06 -3.65 1.60
C ASN A 705 11.98 -4.12 3.06
N PHE A 706 10.84 -4.69 3.49
CA PHE A 706 10.68 -5.18 4.87
C PHE A 706 11.63 -6.31 5.22
N LYS A 707 12.00 -7.15 4.25
CA LYS A 707 13.00 -8.21 4.45
C LYS A 707 14.41 -7.68 4.78
N PHE A 708 14.67 -6.39 4.53
CA PHE A 708 15.89 -5.71 4.95
C PHE A 708 15.66 -4.93 6.25
N SER A 709 14.73 -4.00 6.25
CA SER A 709 14.53 -3.11 7.40
C SER A 709 14.21 -3.87 8.69
N PHE A 710 13.26 -4.80 8.67
CA PHE A 710 12.86 -5.53 9.88
C PHE A 710 13.83 -6.66 10.25
N THR A 711 14.52 -7.26 9.28
CA THR A 711 15.55 -8.26 9.60
C THR A 711 16.77 -7.64 10.26
N ILE A 712 17.28 -6.55 9.70
CA ILE A 712 18.40 -5.78 10.28
C ILE A 712 18.02 -5.31 11.68
N TRP A 713 16.81 -4.74 11.82
CA TRP A 713 16.32 -4.22 13.09
C TRP A 713 16.18 -5.31 14.15
N MET A 714 15.51 -6.42 13.82
CA MET A 714 15.32 -7.53 14.74
C MET A 714 16.64 -8.15 15.18
N LEU A 715 17.55 -8.43 14.24
CA LEU A 715 18.84 -9.08 14.55
C LEU A 715 19.70 -8.21 15.47
N GLY A 716 19.80 -6.90 15.21
CA GLY A 716 20.54 -5.99 16.07
C GLY A 716 19.92 -5.86 17.47
N ARG A 717 18.61 -5.69 17.55
CA ARG A 717 17.92 -5.62 18.84
C ARG A 717 17.99 -6.92 19.62
N ALA A 718 17.87 -8.07 18.95
CA ALA A 718 18.00 -9.38 19.60
C ALA A 718 19.41 -9.59 20.15
N HIS A 719 20.47 -9.15 19.43
CA HIS A 719 21.84 -9.20 19.94
C HIS A 719 21.96 -8.45 21.27
N HIS A 720 21.49 -7.21 21.33
CA HIS A 720 21.57 -6.40 22.55
C HIS A 720 20.73 -7.00 23.68
N TYR A 721 19.49 -7.39 23.40
CA TYR A 721 18.57 -7.94 24.39
C TYR A 721 19.06 -9.27 25.00
N LEU A 722 19.54 -10.21 24.18
CA LEU A 722 20.07 -11.49 24.64
C LEU A 722 21.34 -11.30 25.47
N ASN A 723 22.20 -10.34 25.15
CA ASN A 723 23.39 -10.02 25.95
C ASN A 723 23.00 -9.36 27.28
N GLU A 724 21.96 -8.54 27.34
CA GLU A 724 21.43 -7.99 28.59
C GLU A 724 20.91 -9.10 29.52
N LEU A 725 20.11 -10.03 29.00
CA LEU A 725 19.60 -11.18 29.77
C LEU A 725 20.75 -12.05 30.32
N LYS A 726 21.78 -12.32 29.52
CA LYS A 726 22.98 -13.07 29.97
C LYS A 726 23.78 -12.28 31.01
N GLY A 727 23.88 -10.97 30.89
CA GLY A 727 24.51 -10.05 31.84
C GLY A 727 23.82 -10.02 33.20
N HIS A 728 22.48 -9.99 33.22
CA HIS A 728 21.70 -10.09 34.45
C HIS A 728 21.86 -11.42 35.15
N GLN A 729 21.95 -12.52 34.40
CA GLN A 729 22.24 -13.86 34.96
C GLN A 729 23.65 -13.98 35.57
N ASN A 730 24.62 -13.22 35.01
CA ASN A 730 26.03 -13.27 35.45
C ASN A 730 26.43 -12.16 36.41
N GLY A 731 25.51 -11.30 36.87
CA GLY A 731 25.76 -10.21 37.84
C GLY A 731 26.59 -9.02 37.31
N HIS A 732 26.79 -8.90 36.01
CA HIS A 732 27.55 -7.78 35.41
C HIS A 732 26.61 -6.74 34.79
N LYS A 733 26.62 -5.53 35.38
CA LYS A 733 25.97 -4.36 34.76
C LYS A 733 26.74 -3.96 33.49
N ASN A 734 26.23 -4.28 32.32
CA ASN A 734 26.79 -3.81 31.04
C ASN A 734 26.34 -2.36 30.77
N ARG A 735 27.29 -1.48 30.42
CA ARG A 735 27.04 -0.05 30.13
C ARG A 735 26.19 0.20 28.87
N LEU A 736 25.84 -0.83 28.12
CA LEU A 736 25.01 -0.75 26.92
C LEU A 736 23.49 -0.70 27.21
N ALA A 737 23.06 -0.73 28.46
CA ALA A 737 21.66 -0.57 28.89
C ALA A 737 21.04 0.81 28.58
N THR A 738 21.78 1.74 27.97
CA THR A 738 21.31 3.08 27.66
C THR A 738 20.67 3.24 26.30
N MET A 739 20.73 2.23 25.45
CA MET A 739 20.06 2.22 24.12
C MET A 739 18.83 1.29 24.05
N SER A 740 18.29 0.83 25.17
CA SER A 740 16.88 0.44 25.21
C SER A 740 16.03 1.61 24.74
N PRO A 741 14.86 1.38 24.07
CA PRO A 741 13.97 2.48 23.75
C PRO A 741 13.82 3.28 25.04
N ILE A 742 14.43 4.44 25.10
CA ILE A 742 14.67 5.34 26.24
C ILE A 742 13.84 4.89 27.43
N THR A 743 14.47 4.11 28.33
CA THR A 743 13.76 3.46 29.44
C THR A 743 13.00 4.48 30.23
N SER A 744 11.71 4.25 30.34
CA SER A 744 10.79 5.02 31.15
C SER A 744 11.30 5.18 32.58
N SER A 745 11.66 6.39 32.96
CA SER A 745 11.39 6.77 34.34
C SER A 745 9.86 6.78 34.48
N PRO A 746 9.28 6.21 35.53
CA PRO A 746 7.84 6.25 35.71
C PRO A 746 7.39 7.70 35.68
N ILE A 747 6.32 7.95 34.96
CA ILE A 747 5.64 9.24 34.96
C ILE A 747 5.02 9.38 36.32
N ALA A 748 5.58 10.27 37.17
CA ALA A 748 4.92 10.76 38.35
C ALA A 748 3.85 11.79 37.95
#